data_2efc8d1738814358188756a766c4a4bf
#
_entry.id   2efc8d1738814358188756a766c4a4bf
#
_cell.length_a   1.000
_cell.length_b   1.000
_cell.length_c   1.000
_cell.angle_alpha   90.00
_cell.angle_beta   90.00
_cell.angle_gamma   90.00
#
_symmetry.space_group_name_H-M   'P 1'
#
loop_
_entity.id
_entity.type
_entity.pdbx_description
1 polymer ?
#
loop_
_entity_poly.entity_id
_entity_poly.type
_entity_poly.pdbx_seq_one_letter_code
_entity_poly.pdbx_strand_id
1 'polypeptide(L)'
;MAFIVVLLITAAALALVFQERYGTQRDARHRSLAAAEAFAHAPGLPAALRSPNPTAVLQPLAEAARQAAGVDFIAVMTPDGLRYTDSRPDLIGKRATGDLSRAVAGESFTEVYTGSPSDAVRAVVPVRDASGKVVGLVGTGIEVATVSDTVAAQLPLLLGAAAGALLLGTGGAALVSRRLRRQTRGLGEADMARMNEHHEAVLHAVREGVLIISDDQRLLLANDEARRLLNLPPDAEQRHVSELGLDPRTTSLLVSGRVATDEVHLAGDRLLAVNVRPTKPYGGHPSGSVMTLRDTTELAALSGRAEVARERLQLLYDAGVRIGTTLDVVRTAEELSEVAVPRFADFVTVELLEPVLKGEEPSRAAGAYTEMRRAAMSGVRTDQPLQPVGDIIRFVVPTAPMAAALDAGHAVLAPDLNAAMGWRAQDEAGTRQALEYGLHSLISVPLQARGVVLGMANFWRAADTPEAFEDEDLSFAEELGTRAAVSIDNARRYTREHATAVALQRSLLPRVLPDQNAVDVAFRYLPAKAGVGGDWFDVIPLAGARVALVVGDVVGHGVHAAATMGRLRTAVHNFSSLDMPPDELLGHLDELIHRIDQNESAGAGDPSEGAGEAAAVTGATCLYAVYDPVAGICALASAGHPGPALVRPDGAVEFLQLPTGLPLGVGGMPFEAMELRLPESSRLVLFTDGLLEDRDRDFDTGLGLLAETLSHPGRSPEQACADVLAALLFPAPSDDIALLIADTRRLEPDRIAEWEVPPDPAAVSRVRNAGSAQLAAWGLGDIAFTAELILSELITNAIRYGNAPIRVRMLRDRSLICEVSDGSSTSPHLRYAATTDEGGRGLFLVAQYAERWGTRYTQRGKVIWAELPLTGGPEPAPPEPDLAALEDLGW
;
A
#
# COMPACT_ATOMS: atom_id res chain seq x y z
N MET A 1 -7.01 51.37 -9.14
CA MET A 1 -7.20 50.45 -8.03
C MET A 1 -8.52 49.68 -8.13
N ALA A 2 -9.69 50.30 -8.14
CA ALA A 2 -11.00 49.62 -8.22
C ALA A 2 -11.11 48.65 -9.44
N PHE A 3 -10.63 49.07 -10.64
CA PHE A 3 -10.64 48.27 -11.84
C PHE A 3 -9.77 46.98 -11.75
N ILE A 4 -8.61 47.09 -11.08
CA ILE A 4 -7.71 45.96 -10.87
C ILE A 4 -8.32 44.92 -9.91
N VAL A 5 -8.98 45.38 -8.83
CA VAL A 5 -9.66 44.48 -7.87
C VAL A 5 -10.84 43.75 -8.50
N VAL A 6 -11.62 44.43 -9.30
CA VAL A 6 -12.73 43.81 -10.05
C VAL A 6 -12.21 42.77 -11.07
N LEU A 7 -11.10 43.09 -11.78
CA LEU A 7 -10.48 42.16 -12.74
C LEU A 7 -9.94 40.90 -12.05
N LEU A 8 -9.29 41.04 -10.86
CA LEU A 8 -8.76 39.90 -10.10
C LEU A 8 -9.88 39.01 -9.54
N ILE A 9 -10.95 39.59 -9.02
CA ILE A 9 -12.10 38.81 -8.50
C ILE A 9 -12.79 38.06 -9.64
N THR A 10 -12.94 38.69 -10.80
CA THR A 10 -13.54 38.06 -11.99
C THR A 10 -12.67 36.94 -12.54
N ALA A 11 -11.35 37.12 -12.56
CA ALA A 11 -10.41 36.10 -13.00
C ALA A 11 -10.38 34.90 -12.04
N ALA A 12 -10.43 35.11 -10.71
CA ALA A 12 -10.48 34.07 -9.72
C ALA A 12 -11.79 33.25 -9.78
N ALA A 13 -12.93 33.93 -9.96
CA ALA A 13 -14.21 33.26 -10.13
C ALA A 13 -14.27 32.39 -11.41
N LEU A 14 -13.74 32.91 -12.52
CA LEU A 14 -13.62 32.16 -13.77
C LEU A 14 -12.69 30.93 -13.63
N ALA A 15 -11.56 31.07 -12.95
CA ALA A 15 -10.63 29.96 -12.72
C ALA A 15 -11.25 28.83 -11.88
N LEU A 16 -12.00 29.16 -10.83
CA LEU A 16 -12.72 28.19 -9.98
C LEU A 16 -13.80 27.42 -10.77
N VAL A 17 -14.59 28.12 -11.57
CA VAL A 17 -15.62 27.48 -12.43
C VAL A 17 -14.97 26.55 -13.47
N PHE A 18 -13.84 26.94 -14.04
CA PHE A 18 -13.11 26.10 -14.99
C PHE A 18 -12.52 24.85 -14.32
N GLN A 19 -11.92 24.98 -13.15
CA GLN A 19 -11.29 23.87 -12.42
C GLN A 19 -12.33 22.83 -12.01
N GLU A 20 -13.49 23.24 -11.51
CA GLU A 20 -14.55 22.32 -11.08
C GLU A 20 -15.23 21.59 -12.27
N ARG A 21 -15.41 22.29 -13.38
CA ARG A 21 -15.94 21.68 -14.62
C ARG A 21 -15.02 20.60 -15.19
N TYR A 22 -13.69 20.83 -15.19
CA TYR A 22 -12.74 19.87 -15.73
C TYR A 22 -12.57 18.64 -14.84
N GLY A 23 -12.58 18.80 -13.49
CA GLY A 23 -12.49 17.70 -12.53
C GLY A 23 -13.68 16.75 -12.67
N THR A 24 -14.89 17.25 -12.54
CA THR A 24 -16.12 16.44 -12.58
C THR A 24 -16.32 15.71 -13.92
N GLN A 25 -15.95 16.35 -15.04
CA GLN A 25 -16.06 15.70 -16.36
C GLN A 25 -15.03 14.57 -16.55
N ARG A 26 -13.85 14.71 -15.97
CA ARG A 26 -12.79 13.68 -16.06
C ARG A 26 -13.20 12.42 -15.29
N ASP A 27 -13.65 12.58 -14.05
CA ASP A 27 -14.12 11.47 -13.22
C ASP A 27 -15.34 10.76 -13.82
N ALA A 28 -16.30 11.53 -14.37
CA ALA A 28 -17.45 10.96 -15.05
C ALA A 28 -17.05 10.14 -16.29
N ARG A 29 -16.01 10.57 -17.04
CA ARG A 29 -15.51 9.82 -18.21
C ARG A 29 -14.90 8.48 -17.79
N HIS A 30 -14.05 8.46 -16.75
CA HIS A 30 -13.42 7.23 -16.30
C HIS A 30 -14.45 6.23 -15.77
N ARG A 31 -15.37 6.65 -14.90
CA ARG A 31 -16.41 5.77 -14.35
C ARG A 31 -17.37 5.26 -15.42
N SER A 32 -17.79 6.11 -16.34
CA SER A 32 -18.68 5.72 -17.41
C SER A 32 -18.02 4.70 -18.37
N LEU A 33 -16.73 4.88 -18.71
CA LEU A 33 -16.01 3.96 -19.58
C LEU A 33 -15.80 2.60 -18.88
N ALA A 34 -15.34 2.59 -17.65
CA ALA A 34 -15.12 1.36 -16.88
C ALA A 34 -16.42 0.54 -16.73
N ALA A 35 -17.55 1.20 -16.43
CA ALA A 35 -18.84 0.53 -16.35
C ALA A 35 -19.30 -0.05 -17.71
N ALA A 36 -19.04 0.65 -18.81
CA ALA A 36 -19.37 0.17 -20.14
C ALA A 36 -18.52 -1.03 -20.55
N GLU A 37 -17.22 -1.00 -20.27
CA GLU A 37 -16.29 -2.09 -20.57
C GLU A 37 -16.61 -3.33 -19.75
N ALA A 38 -16.78 -3.20 -18.43
CA ALA A 38 -17.16 -4.30 -17.56
C ALA A 38 -18.45 -4.99 -18.03
N PHE A 39 -19.48 -4.22 -18.40
CA PHE A 39 -20.72 -4.80 -18.86
C PHE A 39 -20.63 -5.37 -20.30
N ALA A 40 -19.85 -4.76 -21.19
CA ALA A 40 -19.67 -5.23 -22.57
C ALA A 40 -18.93 -6.58 -22.63
N HIS A 41 -18.05 -6.85 -21.65
CA HIS A 41 -17.32 -8.11 -21.53
C HIS A 41 -18.02 -9.14 -20.62
N ALA A 42 -19.20 -8.82 -20.09
CA ALA A 42 -19.92 -9.73 -19.21
C ALA A 42 -20.21 -11.08 -19.91
N PRO A 43 -19.90 -12.21 -19.23
CA PRO A 43 -20.15 -13.53 -19.78
C PRO A 43 -21.60 -13.73 -20.22
N GLY A 44 -21.81 -14.31 -21.38
CA GLY A 44 -23.15 -14.57 -21.91
C GLY A 44 -23.85 -13.40 -22.59
N LEU A 45 -23.33 -12.17 -22.56
CA LEU A 45 -23.93 -10.99 -23.20
C LEU A 45 -24.14 -11.19 -24.73
N PRO A 46 -23.16 -11.73 -25.50
CA PRO A 46 -23.37 -12.01 -26.92
C PRO A 46 -24.47 -13.07 -27.19
N ALA A 47 -24.65 -14.02 -26.28
CA ALA A 47 -25.71 -15.01 -26.37
C ALA A 47 -27.08 -14.42 -26.04
N ALA A 48 -27.17 -13.60 -25.00
CA ALA A 48 -28.38 -12.88 -24.62
C ALA A 48 -28.86 -11.90 -25.68
N LEU A 49 -27.97 -11.25 -26.43
CA LEU A 49 -28.29 -10.41 -27.58
C LEU A 49 -28.94 -11.18 -28.74
N ARG A 50 -28.67 -12.50 -28.87
CA ARG A 50 -29.24 -13.38 -29.91
C ARG A 50 -30.51 -14.09 -29.44
N SER A 51 -30.93 -13.90 -28.18
CA SER A 51 -32.14 -14.55 -27.65
C SER A 51 -33.42 -14.07 -28.34
N PRO A 52 -34.51 -14.86 -28.32
CA PRO A 52 -35.80 -14.43 -28.92
C PRO A 52 -36.40 -13.17 -28.30
N ASN A 53 -36.04 -12.87 -27.06
CA ASN A 53 -36.45 -11.66 -26.33
C ASN A 53 -35.26 -11.08 -25.52
N PRO A 54 -34.35 -10.38 -26.19
CA PRO A 54 -33.16 -9.84 -25.54
C PRO A 54 -33.48 -8.89 -24.38
N THR A 55 -34.51 -8.10 -24.49
CA THR A 55 -34.93 -7.12 -23.45
C THR A 55 -35.30 -7.81 -22.13
N ALA A 56 -36.04 -8.93 -22.19
CA ALA A 56 -36.45 -9.63 -20.96
C ALA A 56 -35.25 -10.23 -20.18
N VAL A 57 -34.17 -10.57 -20.88
CA VAL A 57 -32.96 -11.13 -20.29
C VAL A 57 -32.00 -10.02 -19.83
N LEU A 58 -31.81 -9.01 -20.67
CA LEU A 58 -30.77 -7.99 -20.45
C LEU A 58 -31.21 -6.84 -19.55
N GLN A 59 -32.50 -6.50 -19.50
CA GLN A 59 -32.97 -5.33 -18.73
C GLN A 59 -32.72 -5.50 -17.20
N PRO A 60 -33.03 -6.66 -16.55
CA PRO A 60 -32.73 -6.83 -15.14
C PRO A 60 -31.22 -6.76 -14.84
N LEU A 61 -30.40 -7.35 -15.72
CA LEU A 61 -28.94 -7.35 -15.57
C LEU A 61 -28.35 -5.94 -15.74
N ALA A 62 -28.82 -5.21 -16.76
CA ALA A 62 -28.40 -3.82 -16.98
C ALA A 62 -28.81 -2.90 -15.82
N GLU A 63 -29.96 -3.13 -15.21
CA GLU A 63 -30.42 -2.33 -14.07
C GLU A 63 -29.62 -2.64 -12.81
N ALA A 64 -29.31 -3.90 -12.54
CA ALA A 64 -28.43 -4.30 -11.43
C ALA A 64 -27.02 -3.72 -11.60
N ALA A 65 -26.43 -3.85 -12.79
CA ALA A 65 -25.11 -3.30 -13.11
C ALA A 65 -25.10 -1.75 -13.04
N ARG A 66 -26.18 -1.08 -13.44
CA ARG A 66 -26.34 0.38 -13.33
C ARG A 66 -26.22 0.84 -11.87
N GLN A 67 -26.95 0.17 -10.97
CA GLN A 67 -26.92 0.48 -9.54
C GLN A 67 -25.56 0.20 -8.93
N ALA A 68 -24.94 -0.94 -9.25
CA ALA A 68 -23.63 -1.32 -8.74
C ALA A 68 -22.51 -0.38 -9.22
N ALA A 69 -22.53 0.04 -10.49
CA ALA A 69 -21.52 0.93 -11.07
C ALA A 69 -21.77 2.42 -10.78
N GLY A 70 -22.89 2.79 -10.14
CA GLY A 70 -23.24 4.18 -9.85
C GLY A 70 -23.32 5.08 -11.09
N VAL A 71 -23.82 4.53 -12.22
CA VAL A 71 -24.07 5.27 -13.46
C VAL A 71 -25.57 5.50 -13.65
N ASP A 72 -25.93 6.55 -14.38
CA ASP A 72 -27.34 6.93 -14.50
C ASP A 72 -28.12 6.08 -15.52
N PHE A 73 -27.44 5.51 -16.50
CA PHE A 73 -28.03 4.54 -17.41
C PHE A 73 -27.02 3.54 -17.98
N ILE A 74 -27.50 2.33 -18.28
CA ILE A 74 -26.82 1.31 -19.10
C ILE A 74 -27.77 0.91 -20.21
N ALA A 75 -27.41 1.19 -21.46
CA ALA A 75 -28.17 0.87 -22.63
C ALA A 75 -27.46 -0.16 -23.50
N VAL A 76 -27.98 -1.36 -23.59
CA VAL A 76 -27.52 -2.37 -24.55
C VAL A 76 -28.31 -2.21 -25.85
N MET A 77 -27.63 -2.18 -26.97
CA MET A 77 -28.23 -1.91 -28.24
C MET A 77 -27.62 -2.73 -29.38
N THR A 78 -28.37 -2.87 -30.45
CA THR A 78 -27.87 -3.45 -31.72
C THR A 78 -26.81 -2.53 -32.37
N PRO A 79 -26.00 -3.02 -33.30
CA PRO A 79 -25.05 -2.18 -34.04
C PRO A 79 -25.70 -1.02 -34.83
N ASP A 80 -26.98 -1.12 -35.19
CA ASP A 80 -27.77 -0.05 -35.80
C ASP A 80 -28.46 0.87 -34.76
N GLY A 81 -28.16 0.69 -33.46
CA GLY A 81 -28.53 1.57 -32.36
C GLY A 81 -29.90 1.31 -31.74
N LEU A 82 -30.62 0.21 -32.07
CA LEU A 82 -31.89 -0.13 -31.42
C LEU A 82 -31.65 -0.60 -29.98
N ARG A 83 -32.23 0.07 -28.98
CA ARG A 83 -32.03 -0.23 -27.56
C ARG A 83 -32.83 -1.43 -27.09
N TYR A 84 -32.16 -2.37 -26.47
CA TYR A 84 -32.75 -3.48 -25.72
C TYR A 84 -32.94 -3.17 -24.23
N THR A 85 -32.05 -2.34 -23.67
CA THR A 85 -32.15 -1.88 -22.28
C THR A 85 -31.99 -0.37 -22.18
N ASP A 86 -32.60 0.22 -21.18
CA ASP A 86 -32.39 1.63 -20.78
C ASP A 86 -32.95 1.83 -19.36
N SER A 87 -32.39 2.76 -18.56
CA SER A 87 -32.95 3.16 -17.26
C SER A 87 -34.35 3.76 -17.37
N ARG A 88 -34.70 4.30 -18.53
CA ARG A 88 -36.03 4.80 -18.86
C ARG A 88 -36.74 3.83 -19.78
N PRO A 89 -37.78 3.16 -19.30
CA PRO A 89 -38.50 2.14 -20.10
C PRO A 89 -39.08 2.61 -21.41
N ASP A 90 -39.44 3.89 -21.50
CA ASP A 90 -39.99 4.53 -22.72
C ASP A 90 -38.97 4.63 -23.85
N LEU A 91 -37.70 4.44 -23.60
CA LEU A 91 -36.60 4.45 -24.59
C LEU A 91 -36.25 3.06 -25.12
N ILE A 92 -36.70 1.99 -24.50
CA ILE A 92 -36.52 0.63 -24.98
C ILE A 92 -37.29 0.45 -26.31
N GLY A 93 -36.64 -0.16 -27.31
CA GLY A 93 -37.18 -0.30 -28.67
C GLY A 93 -37.04 0.95 -29.54
N LYS A 94 -36.46 2.05 -29.01
CA LYS A 94 -36.14 3.22 -29.82
C LYS A 94 -34.67 3.25 -30.18
N ARG A 95 -34.33 3.93 -31.27
CA ARG A 95 -32.93 4.08 -31.68
C ARG A 95 -32.19 5.09 -30.78
N ALA A 96 -30.97 4.76 -30.43
CA ALA A 96 -30.07 5.66 -29.71
C ALA A 96 -29.75 6.89 -30.61
N THR A 97 -29.65 8.06 -29.98
CA THR A 97 -29.23 9.30 -30.64
C THR A 97 -27.70 9.48 -30.49
N GLY A 98 -27.08 10.09 -31.50
CA GLY A 98 -25.64 10.33 -31.57
C GLY A 98 -24.90 9.38 -32.52
N ASP A 99 -23.63 9.67 -32.78
CA ASP A 99 -22.83 8.91 -33.73
C ASP A 99 -22.28 7.64 -33.06
N LEU A 100 -22.65 6.49 -33.56
CA LEU A 100 -22.21 5.17 -33.09
C LEU A 100 -21.19 4.53 -34.04
N SER A 101 -20.78 5.21 -35.11
CA SER A 101 -19.94 4.66 -36.17
C SER A 101 -18.61 4.13 -35.65
N ARG A 102 -17.99 4.79 -34.64
CA ARG A 102 -16.76 4.38 -34.02
C ARG A 102 -16.91 3.05 -33.26
N ALA A 103 -17.99 2.91 -32.48
CA ALA A 103 -18.26 1.69 -31.75
C ALA A 103 -18.64 0.52 -32.68
N VAL A 104 -19.34 0.77 -33.75
CA VAL A 104 -19.62 -0.23 -34.82
C VAL A 104 -18.33 -0.67 -35.51
N ALA A 105 -17.36 0.25 -35.69
CA ALA A 105 -16.03 -0.06 -36.21
C ALA A 105 -15.18 -0.83 -35.21
N GLY A 106 -15.63 -0.96 -33.95
CA GLY A 106 -14.97 -1.72 -32.90
C GLY A 106 -14.11 -0.90 -31.95
N GLU A 107 -14.26 0.42 -31.93
CA GLU A 107 -13.53 1.34 -31.05
C GLU A 107 -14.39 1.77 -29.85
N SER A 108 -13.87 1.65 -28.62
CA SER A 108 -14.50 2.22 -27.43
C SER A 108 -14.24 3.73 -27.37
N PHE A 109 -15.23 4.53 -27.03
CA PHE A 109 -15.06 5.97 -26.92
C PHE A 109 -15.94 6.60 -25.85
N THR A 110 -15.53 7.76 -25.37
CA THR A 110 -16.31 8.62 -24.47
C THR A 110 -16.57 9.97 -25.12
N GLU A 111 -17.79 10.49 -24.95
CA GLU A 111 -18.16 11.82 -25.42
C GLU A 111 -19.04 12.54 -24.40
N VAL A 112 -19.08 13.85 -24.49
CA VAL A 112 -20.10 14.64 -23.78
C VAL A 112 -21.34 14.70 -24.70
N TYR A 113 -22.40 14.02 -24.27
CA TYR A 113 -23.67 13.98 -24.99
C TYR A 113 -24.57 15.10 -24.48
N THR A 114 -24.88 16.03 -25.36
CA THR A 114 -25.85 17.09 -25.12
C THR A 114 -27.22 16.61 -25.59
N GLY A 115 -28.04 16.14 -24.70
CA GLY A 115 -29.36 15.60 -24.98
C GLY A 115 -30.39 16.00 -23.92
N SER A 116 -31.68 15.98 -24.27
CA SER A 116 -32.73 16.27 -23.29
C SER A 116 -32.86 15.09 -22.29
N PRO A 117 -32.89 15.30 -20.93
CA PRO A 117 -33.05 16.60 -20.25
C PRO A 117 -31.77 17.22 -19.69
N SER A 118 -30.61 16.55 -19.72
CA SER A 118 -29.37 17.07 -19.15
C SER A 118 -28.14 16.63 -19.96
N ASP A 119 -27.06 17.41 -19.85
CA ASP A 119 -25.77 17.03 -20.41
C ASP A 119 -25.23 15.82 -19.65
N ALA A 120 -24.83 14.77 -20.36
CA ALA A 120 -24.26 13.57 -19.78
C ALA A 120 -22.91 13.23 -20.41
N VAL A 121 -22.01 12.66 -19.62
CA VAL A 121 -20.80 12.00 -20.12
C VAL A 121 -21.18 10.57 -20.46
N ARG A 122 -21.12 10.25 -21.74
CA ARG A 122 -21.47 8.93 -22.28
C ARG A 122 -20.20 8.17 -22.71
N ALA A 123 -20.13 6.87 -22.38
CA ALA A 123 -19.19 5.91 -22.95
C ALA A 123 -19.93 4.91 -23.83
N VAL A 124 -19.37 4.51 -24.95
CA VAL A 124 -19.91 3.47 -25.82
C VAL A 124 -18.82 2.45 -26.14
N VAL A 125 -19.12 1.17 -25.88
CA VAL A 125 -18.18 0.05 -26.01
C VAL A 125 -18.82 -1.04 -26.89
N PRO A 126 -18.09 -1.60 -27.88
CA PRO A 126 -18.59 -2.68 -28.72
C PRO A 126 -18.61 -4.03 -28.00
N VAL A 127 -19.68 -4.79 -28.17
CA VAL A 127 -19.79 -6.18 -27.75
C VAL A 127 -19.37 -7.09 -28.89
N ARG A 128 -18.36 -7.92 -28.68
CA ARG A 128 -17.82 -8.82 -29.68
C ARG A 128 -18.25 -10.26 -29.41
N ASP A 129 -18.45 -11.04 -30.43
CA ASP A 129 -18.62 -12.48 -30.29
C ASP A 129 -17.27 -13.20 -30.40
N ALA A 130 -17.27 -14.51 -30.16
CA ALA A 130 -16.07 -15.36 -30.21
C ALA A 130 -15.29 -15.31 -31.55
N SER A 131 -15.90 -14.75 -32.62
CA SER A 131 -15.21 -14.52 -33.90
C SER A 131 -14.62 -13.11 -34.02
N GLY A 132 -14.73 -12.26 -32.97
CA GLY A 132 -14.30 -10.87 -32.96
C GLY A 132 -15.26 -9.89 -33.64
N LYS A 133 -16.40 -10.37 -34.13
CA LYS A 133 -17.39 -9.51 -34.82
C LYS A 133 -18.23 -8.76 -33.81
N VAL A 134 -18.46 -7.45 -34.05
CA VAL A 134 -19.34 -6.63 -33.24
C VAL A 134 -20.80 -7.08 -33.42
N VAL A 135 -21.41 -7.57 -32.33
CA VAL A 135 -22.79 -8.08 -32.30
C VAL A 135 -23.78 -7.17 -31.57
N GLY A 136 -23.26 -6.23 -30.82
CA GLY A 136 -24.04 -5.22 -30.11
C GLY A 136 -23.15 -4.09 -29.60
N LEU A 137 -23.75 -3.13 -28.91
CA LEU A 137 -23.06 -1.99 -28.29
C LEU A 137 -23.59 -1.81 -26.86
N VAL A 138 -22.72 -1.46 -25.93
CA VAL A 138 -23.09 -1.05 -24.58
C VAL A 138 -22.80 0.43 -24.43
N GLY A 139 -23.81 1.22 -24.11
CA GLY A 139 -23.69 2.64 -23.79
C GLY A 139 -23.99 2.89 -22.31
N THR A 140 -23.10 3.53 -21.59
CA THR A 140 -23.33 3.99 -20.21
C THR A 140 -23.21 5.50 -20.14
N GLY A 141 -23.83 6.13 -19.16
CA GLY A 141 -23.67 7.57 -18.98
C GLY A 141 -23.93 8.05 -17.57
N ILE A 142 -23.26 9.16 -17.24
CA ILE A 142 -23.41 9.88 -15.96
C ILE A 142 -23.85 11.29 -16.29
N GLU A 143 -25.02 11.71 -15.76
CA GLU A 143 -25.54 13.07 -15.90
C GLU A 143 -24.64 14.04 -15.13
N VAL A 144 -24.07 14.98 -15.85
CA VAL A 144 -23.29 16.06 -15.22
C VAL A 144 -24.29 17.09 -14.74
N ALA A 145 -24.64 17.04 -13.44
CA ALA A 145 -25.46 18.07 -12.82
C ALA A 145 -24.88 19.45 -13.15
N THR A 146 -25.70 20.32 -13.71
CA THR A 146 -25.27 21.63 -14.17
C THR A 146 -24.66 22.39 -12.99
N VAL A 147 -23.42 22.86 -13.15
CA VAL A 147 -22.66 23.72 -12.23
C VAL A 147 -23.45 24.98 -11.83
N SER A 148 -24.60 25.19 -12.44
CA SER A 148 -25.53 26.30 -12.19
C SER A 148 -25.99 26.42 -10.72
N ASP A 149 -26.23 25.34 -10.01
CA ASP A 149 -26.83 25.42 -8.67
C ASP A 149 -25.81 25.80 -7.59
N THR A 150 -24.57 25.35 -7.69
CA THR A 150 -23.49 25.68 -6.74
C THR A 150 -22.97 27.11 -6.97
N VAL A 151 -22.86 27.54 -8.23
CA VAL A 151 -22.46 28.89 -8.60
C VAL A 151 -23.57 29.90 -8.27
N ALA A 152 -24.84 29.56 -8.48
CA ALA A 152 -25.98 30.38 -8.14
C ALA A 152 -26.12 30.61 -6.62
N ALA A 153 -25.73 29.67 -5.78
CA ALA A 153 -25.73 29.80 -4.32
C ALA A 153 -24.60 30.71 -3.78
N GLN A 154 -23.45 30.74 -4.45
CA GLN A 154 -22.29 31.55 -4.00
C GLN A 154 -22.22 32.94 -4.66
N LEU A 155 -22.87 33.16 -5.80
CA LEU A 155 -22.85 34.41 -6.55
C LEU A 155 -23.34 35.64 -5.73
N PRO A 156 -24.39 35.57 -4.89
CA PRO A 156 -24.83 36.68 -4.06
C PRO A 156 -23.79 37.13 -3.03
N LEU A 157 -23.05 36.18 -2.49
CA LEU A 157 -21.99 36.44 -1.49
C LEU A 157 -20.78 37.14 -2.12
N LEU A 158 -20.35 36.70 -3.29
CA LEU A 158 -19.26 37.30 -4.07
C LEU A 158 -19.62 38.69 -4.59
N LEU A 159 -20.85 38.91 -5.06
CA LEU A 159 -21.34 40.22 -5.49
C LEU A 159 -21.50 41.19 -4.32
N GLY A 160 -21.92 40.69 -3.15
CA GLY A 160 -22.00 41.47 -1.92
C GLY A 160 -20.62 41.94 -1.43
N ALA A 161 -19.61 41.08 -1.46
CA ALA A 161 -18.25 41.44 -1.10
C ALA A 161 -17.62 42.44 -2.07
N ALA A 162 -17.85 42.27 -3.38
CA ALA A 162 -17.38 43.20 -4.41
C ALA A 162 -18.01 44.57 -4.31
N ALA A 163 -19.32 44.67 -4.06
CA ALA A 163 -20.04 45.92 -3.84
C ALA A 163 -19.57 46.63 -2.56
N GLY A 164 -19.33 45.90 -1.47
CA GLY A 164 -18.77 46.45 -0.23
C GLY A 164 -17.38 47.06 -0.42
N ALA A 165 -16.49 46.37 -1.13
CA ALA A 165 -15.15 46.86 -1.45
C ALA A 165 -15.18 48.10 -2.37
N LEU A 166 -16.11 48.16 -3.32
CA LEU A 166 -16.28 49.31 -4.21
C LEU A 166 -16.81 50.53 -3.47
N LEU A 167 -17.78 50.36 -2.53
CA LEU A 167 -18.32 51.45 -1.69
C LEU A 167 -17.27 51.99 -0.72
N LEU A 168 -16.45 51.13 -0.12
CA LEU A 168 -15.38 51.59 0.76
C LEU A 168 -14.26 52.30 0.00
N GLY A 169 -13.90 51.79 -1.22
CA GLY A 169 -12.91 52.44 -2.07
C GLY A 169 -13.33 53.81 -2.61
N THR A 170 -14.58 53.95 -3.08
CA THR A 170 -15.12 55.20 -3.60
C THR A 170 -15.40 56.24 -2.49
N GLY A 171 -15.89 55.77 -1.33
CA GLY A 171 -16.10 56.64 -0.15
C GLY A 171 -14.79 57.22 0.39
N GLY A 172 -13.72 56.40 0.46
CA GLY A 172 -12.37 56.80 0.85
C GLY A 172 -11.76 57.84 -0.13
N ALA A 173 -11.87 57.58 -1.45
CA ALA A 173 -11.36 58.53 -2.46
C ALA A 173 -12.09 59.87 -2.46
N ALA A 174 -13.40 59.87 -2.23
CA ALA A 174 -14.21 61.14 -2.11
C ALA A 174 -13.86 61.97 -0.88
N LEU A 175 -13.55 61.28 0.26
CA LEU A 175 -13.12 61.98 1.50
C LEU A 175 -11.75 62.63 1.36
N VAL A 176 -10.78 61.90 0.73
CA VAL A 176 -9.45 62.40 0.46
C VAL A 176 -9.50 63.60 -0.52
N SER A 177 -10.28 63.49 -1.61
CA SER A 177 -10.43 64.55 -2.61
C SER A 177 -11.09 65.82 -2.03
N ARG A 178 -12.07 65.65 -1.10
CA ARG A 178 -12.69 66.81 -0.39
C ARG A 178 -11.72 67.47 0.57
N ARG A 179 -10.79 66.74 1.18
CA ARG A 179 -9.79 67.28 2.10
C ARG A 179 -8.68 68.02 1.35
N LEU A 180 -8.26 67.62 0.16
CA LEU A 180 -7.26 68.29 -0.66
C LEU A 180 -7.80 69.58 -1.29
N ARG A 181 -9.08 69.71 -1.66
CA ARG A 181 -9.64 70.97 -2.20
C ARG A 181 -9.82 72.07 -1.22
N ARG A 182 -9.70 71.82 0.10
CA ARG A 182 -9.80 72.86 1.14
C ARG A 182 -8.48 73.48 1.49
N GLN A 183 -7.34 73.01 0.96
CA GLN A 183 -6.00 73.48 1.35
C GLN A 183 -5.29 74.43 0.36
N THR A 184 -5.89 74.73 -0.81
CA THR A 184 -5.23 75.65 -1.76
C THR A 184 -6.16 76.77 -2.15
N ARG A 185 -6.20 77.75 -1.29
CA ARG A 185 -6.66 79.15 -1.68
C ARG A 185 -5.98 80.23 -0.83
N GLY A 186 -5.10 81.01 -1.46
CA GLY A 186 -4.76 82.37 -1.11
C GLY A 186 -3.43 82.56 -0.37
N LEU A 187 -2.35 82.78 -1.12
CA LEU A 187 -1.08 83.27 -0.61
C LEU A 187 -1.03 84.86 -0.61
N GLY A 188 -0.93 85.42 0.57
CA GLY A 188 -0.65 86.84 0.79
C GLY A 188 0.69 87.08 1.54
N GLU A 189 1.25 88.21 1.51
CA GLU A 189 2.63 88.61 2.06
C GLU A 189 2.93 88.17 3.51
N ALA A 190 1.90 87.85 4.31
CA ALA A 190 2.02 87.25 5.66
C ALA A 190 2.48 85.78 5.61
N ASP A 191 2.43 85.13 4.44
CA ASP A 191 2.79 83.77 4.29
C ASP A 191 4.30 83.51 4.06
N MET A 192 5.09 84.53 3.67
CA MET A 192 6.53 84.38 3.49
C MET A 192 7.27 84.34 4.84
N ALA A 193 6.80 85.11 5.82
CA ALA A 193 7.36 85.06 7.19
C ALA A 193 7.00 83.72 7.86
N ARG A 194 5.73 83.23 7.65
CA ARG A 194 5.31 81.91 8.10
C ARG A 194 6.01 80.77 7.35
N MET A 195 6.42 80.94 6.09
CA MET A 195 7.13 79.93 5.30
C MET A 195 8.54 79.73 5.83
N ASN A 196 9.22 80.76 6.34
CA ASN A 196 10.52 80.58 6.97
C ASN A 196 10.43 79.89 8.34
N GLU A 197 9.45 80.30 9.21
CA GLU A 197 9.13 79.53 10.43
C GLU A 197 8.63 78.09 10.13
N HIS A 198 7.90 77.93 9.03
CA HIS A 198 7.42 76.61 8.61
C HIS A 198 8.53 75.71 8.08
N HIS A 199 9.53 76.26 7.36
CA HIS A 199 10.72 75.53 6.94
C HIS A 199 11.57 75.09 8.12
N GLU A 200 11.78 75.89 9.10
CA GLU A 200 12.49 75.56 10.32
C GLU A 200 11.70 74.54 11.15
N ALA A 201 10.39 74.70 11.34
CA ALA A 201 9.52 73.76 12.02
C ALA A 201 9.42 72.38 11.25
N VAL A 202 9.46 72.43 9.93
CA VAL A 202 9.46 71.16 9.09
C VAL A 202 10.78 70.45 9.24
N LEU A 203 11.91 71.16 9.24
CA LEU A 203 13.25 70.56 9.43
C LEU A 203 13.39 69.93 10.83
N HIS A 204 12.78 70.48 11.86
CA HIS A 204 12.76 69.93 13.22
C HIS A 204 11.69 68.85 13.44
N ALA A 205 10.65 68.79 12.61
CA ALA A 205 9.58 67.75 12.71
C ALA A 205 9.88 66.48 11.90
N VAL A 206 10.87 66.49 11.00
CA VAL A 206 11.24 65.36 10.20
C VAL A 206 12.03 64.38 11.06
N ARG A 207 11.58 63.11 11.10
CA ARG A 207 12.31 62.06 11.82
C ARG A 207 13.54 61.52 11.10
N GLU A 208 14.02 62.25 10.10
CA GLU A 208 15.29 61.99 9.41
C GLU A 208 16.28 63.07 9.73
N GLY A 209 17.52 62.67 10.00
CA GLY A 209 18.60 63.62 10.17
C GLY A 209 18.89 64.35 8.86
N VAL A 210 18.96 65.66 8.85
CA VAL A 210 19.31 66.48 7.67
C VAL A 210 20.53 67.31 7.97
N LEU A 211 21.55 67.14 7.09
CA LEU A 211 22.77 67.94 7.06
C LEU A 211 22.84 68.69 5.73
N ILE A 212 23.22 70.00 5.80
CA ILE A 212 23.55 70.75 4.60
C ILE A 212 24.98 71.21 4.74
N ILE A 213 25.75 70.94 3.71
CA ILE A 213 27.20 71.20 3.68
C ILE A 213 27.49 72.14 2.53
N SER A 214 28.33 73.10 2.73
CA SER A 214 28.81 74.04 1.73
C SER A 214 29.85 73.45 0.81
N ASP A 215 30.18 74.16 -0.27
CA ASP A 215 31.24 73.78 -1.20
C ASP A 215 32.64 73.69 -0.59
N ASP A 216 32.87 74.51 0.47
CA ASP A 216 34.13 74.53 1.27
C ASP A 216 34.06 73.52 2.44
N GLN A 217 33.17 72.51 2.34
CA GLN A 217 33.06 71.35 3.24
C GLN A 217 32.73 71.71 4.70
N ARG A 218 32.03 72.88 4.95
CA ARG A 218 31.58 73.31 6.26
C ARG A 218 30.10 72.98 6.46
N LEU A 219 29.74 72.50 7.65
CA LEU A 219 28.33 72.16 7.99
C LEU A 219 27.56 73.53 8.11
N LEU A 220 26.60 73.77 7.22
CA LEU A 220 25.74 74.92 7.21
C LEU A 220 24.51 74.74 8.12
N LEU A 221 23.96 73.54 8.17
CA LEU A 221 22.76 73.22 8.96
C LEU A 221 22.78 71.74 9.36
N ALA A 222 22.38 71.51 10.61
CA ALA A 222 22.02 70.18 11.11
C ALA A 222 20.72 70.28 11.88
N ASN A 223 19.69 69.46 11.49
CA ASN A 223 18.48 69.40 12.30
C ASN A 223 18.71 68.62 13.61
N ASP A 224 17.79 68.66 14.55
CA ASP A 224 17.92 68.00 15.85
C ASP A 224 18.14 66.50 15.71
N GLU A 225 17.50 65.88 14.75
CA GLU A 225 17.65 64.44 14.52
C GLU A 225 19.05 64.08 13.98
N ALA A 226 19.63 64.88 13.07
CA ALA A 226 21.00 64.70 12.63
C ALA A 226 22.01 64.86 13.77
N ARG A 227 21.80 65.84 14.64
CA ARG A 227 22.63 66.06 15.87
C ARG A 227 22.56 64.83 16.79
N ARG A 228 21.36 64.29 16.99
CA ARG A 228 21.13 63.06 17.81
C ARG A 228 21.75 61.78 17.17
N LEU A 229 21.54 61.58 15.88
CA LEU A 229 22.00 60.36 15.18
C LEU A 229 23.52 60.31 15.06
N LEU A 230 24.18 61.47 14.82
CA LEU A 230 25.65 61.56 14.63
C LEU A 230 26.39 62.04 15.89
N ASN A 231 25.67 62.29 16.98
CA ASN A 231 26.20 62.79 18.25
C ASN A 231 27.06 64.10 18.07
N LEU A 232 26.56 65.01 17.24
CA LEU A 232 27.24 66.26 16.92
C LEU A 232 27.33 67.23 18.13
N PRO A 233 28.42 67.94 18.29
CA PRO A 233 28.50 68.97 19.36
C PRO A 233 27.56 70.17 19.09
N PRO A 234 27.08 70.86 20.11
CA PRO A 234 26.16 72.00 19.95
C PRO A 234 26.65 73.12 19.01
N ASP A 235 27.96 73.23 18.85
CA ASP A 235 28.70 74.23 18.03
C ASP A 235 29.18 73.62 16.69
N ALA A 236 28.58 72.52 16.19
CA ALA A 236 28.99 71.85 14.99
C ALA A 236 28.81 72.63 13.70
N GLU A 237 27.88 73.63 13.68
CA GLU A 237 27.65 74.44 12.48
C GLU A 237 28.84 75.40 12.24
N GLN A 238 29.14 75.65 10.97
CA GLN A 238 30.30 76.38 10.49
C GLN A 238 31.66 75.64 10.68
N ARG A 239 31.71 74.52 11.34
CA ARG A 239 32.93 73.69 11.41
C ARG A 239 33.13 72.90 10.14
N HIS A 240 34.39 72.54 9.81
CA HIS A 240 34.74 71.73 8.76
C HIS A 240 34.33 70.21 9.02
N VAL A 241 33.84 69.49 8.02
CA VAL A 241 33.27 68.13 8.21
C VAL A 241 34.27 67.18 8.84
N SER A 242 35.59 67.36 8.58
CA SER A 242 36.67 66.54 9.18
C SER A 242 36.84 66.72 10.68
N GLU A 243 36.34 67.84 11.22
CA GLU A 243 36.44 68.23 12.66
C GLU A 243 35.25 67.81 13.50
N LEU A 244 34.27 67.18 12.87
CA LEU A 244 33.00 66.73 13.48
C LEU A 244 33.07 65.41 14.22
N GLY A 245 34.19 64.67 14.12
CA GLY A 245 34.37 63.37 14.78
C GLY A 245 33.52 62.25 14.25
N LEU A 246 33.07 62.33 12.97
CA LEU A 246 32.27 61.34 12.33
C LEU A 246 33.07 60.08 11.89
N ASP A 247 32.35 58.95 11.69
CA ASP A 247 32.99 57.78 11.14
C ASP A 247 33.75 58.08 9.83
N PRO A 248 34.93 57.50 9.60
CA PRO A 248 35.78 57.75 8.41
C PRO A 248 35.04 57.58 7.05
N ARG A 249 34.13 56.66 6.93
CA ARG A 249 33.35 56.43 5.70
C ARG A 249 32.34 57.56 5.49
N THR A 250 31.66 57.95 6.56
CA THR A 250 30.68 59.06 6.54
C THR A 250 31.37 60.37 6.27
N THR A 251 32.53 60.61 6.88
CA THR A 251 33.42 61.81 6.62
C THR A 251 33.84 61.81 5.15
N SER A 252 34.36 60.72 4.61
CA SER A 252 34.77 60.58 3.21
C SER A 252 33.66 60.88 2.23
N LEU A 253 32.43 60.37 2.52
CA LEU A 253 31.26 60.58 1.70
C LEU A 253 30.87 62.06 1.65
N LEU A 254 30.85 62.74 2.81
CA LEU A 254 30.55 64.15 2.94
C LEU A 254 31.59 65.06 2.27
N VAL A 255 32.87 64.73 2.40
CA VAL A 255 33.98 65.48 1.77
C VAL A 255 33.97 65.31 0.25
N SER A 256 33.67 64.12 -0.24
CA SER A 256 33.63 63.88 -1.68
C SER A 256 32.42 64.44 -2.39
N GLY A 257 31.34 64.73 -1.67
CA GLY A 257 30.06 65.19 -2.21
C GLY A 257 29.45 64.19 -3.23
N ARG A 258 29.91 62.94 -3.26
CA ARG A 258 29.43 61.88 -4.12
C ARG A 258 27.95 61.62 -3.84
N VAL A 259 27.16 61.39 -4.92
CA VAL A 259 25.78 60.99 -4.79
C VAL A 259 25.71 59.60 -4.15
N ALA A 260 24.98 59.46 -3.07
CA ALA A 260 24.71 58.20 -2.39
C ALA A 260 23.20 58.02 -2.24
N THR A 261 22.72 56.79 -2.28
CA THR A 261 21.31 56.46 -2.10
C THR A 261 21.21 55.21 -1.24
N ASP A 262 20.62 55.39 -0.05
CA ASP A 262 20.44 54.34 0.97
C ASP A 262 21.71 53.57 1.31
N GLU A 263 22.87 54.24 1.28
CA GLU A 263 24.17 53.66 1.64
C GLU A 263 24.21 53.49 3.16
N VAL A 264 24.48 52.25 3.63
CA VAL A 264 24.43 51.98 5.07
C VAL A 264 25.76 52.31 5.74
N HIS A 265 25.74 53.15 6.73
CA HIS A 265 26.88 53.58 7.53
C HIS A 265 26.68 53.22 9.00
N LEU A 266 27.77 52.90 9.69
CA LEU A 266 27.74 52.66 11.14
C LEU A 266 28.03 53.99 11.88
N ALA A 267 27.18 54.36 12.83
CA ALA A 267 27.38 55.51 13.71
C ALA A 267 27.20 55.05 15.16
N GLY A 268 28.32 54.66 15.80
CA GLY A 268 28.30 54.02 17.12
C GLY A 268 27.66 52.62 17.01
N ASP A 269 26.56 52.44 17.73
CA ASP A 269 25.75 51.20 17.75
C ASP A 269 24.56 51.22 16.75
N ARG A 270 24.46 52.25 15.89
CA ARG A 270 23.37 52.47 14.96
C ARG A 270 23.75 52.28 13.52
N LEU A 271 22.84 51.68 12.73
CA LEU A 271 22.90 51.55 11.27
C LEU A 271 22.10 52.69 10.65
N LEU A 272 22.81 53.61 9.97
CA LEU A 272 22.18 54.75 9.30
C LEU A 272 22.13 54.56 7.81
N ALA A 273 20.96 54.64 7.19
CA ALA A 273 20.82 54.80 5.76
C ALA A 273 21.09 56.25 5.38
N VAL A 274 22.07 56.48 4.53
CA VAL A 274 22.60 57.76 4.16
C VAL A 274 22.28 58.06 2.71
N ASN A 275 21.66 59.21 2.48
CA ASN A 275 21.45 59.71 1.12
C ASN A 275 22.16 61.04 0.97
N VAL A 276 22.97 61.23 -0.09
CA VAL A 276 23.67 62.50 -0.42
C VAL A 276 23.23 62.96 -1.79
N ARG A 277 22.83 64.23 -1.88
CA ARG A 277 22.50 64.89 -3.15
C ARG A 277 23.19 66.26 -3.25
N PRO A 278 23.84 66.57 -4.38
CA PRO A 278 24.37 67.90 -4.61
C PRO A 278 23.24 68.92 -4.83
N THR A 279 23.39 70.12 -4.28
CA THR A 279 22.46 71.22 -4.50
C THR A 279 22.81 71.98 -5.76
N LYS A 280 21.80 72.41 -6.56
CA LYS A 280 22.05 73.20 -7.77
C LYS A 280 22.39 74.65 -7.40
N PRO A 281 23.36 75.29 -8.07
CA PRO A 281 23.64 76.72 -7.86
C PRO A 281 22.40 77.57 -8.16
N TYR A 282 21.98 78.36 -7.19
CA TYR A 282 20.89 79.31 -7.39
C TYR A 282 21.31 80.67 -6.88
N GLY A 283 21.18 81.79 -7.71
CA GLY A 283 21.42 83.14 -7.35
C GLY A 283 22.83 83.55 -6.96
N GLY A 284 23.88 82.87 -7.51
CA GLY A 284 25.28 83.28 -7.28
C GLY A 284 25.91 82.72 -6.00
N HIS A 285 25.21 81.84 -5.29
CA HIS A 285 25.74 81.06 -4.15
C HIS A 285 26.38 79.76 -4.56
N PRO A 286 27.51 79.36 -3.93
CA PRO A 286 28.18 78.10 -4.28
C PRO A 286 27.30 76.93 -4.03
N SER A 287 27.50 75.87 -4.85
CA SER A 287 26.79 74.57 -4.75
C SER A 287 27.37 73.84 -3.54
N GLY A 288 26.47 73.30 -2.70
CA GLY A 288 26.81 72.40 -1.58
C GLY A 288 26.14 71.04 -1.73
N SER A 289 26.08 70.27 -0.70
CA SER A 289 25.37 68.97 -0.68
C SER A 289 24.39 68.89 0.50
N VAL A 290 23.29 68.11 0.26
CA VAL A 290 22.33 67.74 1.32
C VAL A 290 22.49 66.29 1.59
N MET A 291 22.68 65.93 2.86
CA MET A 291 22.69 64.57 3.36
C MET A 291 21.46 64.33 4.19
N THR A 292 20.75 63.19 3.94
CA THR A 292 19.70 62.72 4.85
C THR A 292 20.14 61.44 5.51
N LEU A 293 19.80 61.27 6.78
CA LEU A 293 20.15 60.14 7.63
C LEU A 293 18.90 59.54 8.22
N ARG A 294 18.76 58.23 8.07
CA ARG A 294 17.64 57.49 8.64
C ARG A 294 18.17 56.34 9.48
N ASP A 295 17.72 56.25 10.72
CA ASP A 295 18.01 55.12 11.58
C ASP A 295 17.28 53.89 11.07
N THR A 296 18.04 52.87 10.65
CA THR A 296 17.53 51.60 10.14
C THR A 296 17.88 50.42 11.04
N THR A 297 18.41 50.66 12.22
CA THR A 297 18.87 49.63 13.16
C THR A 297 17.74 48.65 13.51
N GLU A 298 16.58 49.17 13.90
CA GLU A 298 15.39 48.36 14.23
C GLU A 298 14.85 47.64 13.01
N LEU A 299 14.80 48.29 11.84
CA LEU A 299 14.36 47.68 10.59
C LEU A 299 15.29 46.58 10.13
N ALA A 300 16.60 46.77 10.25
CA ALA A 300 17.59 45.70 9.92
C ALA A 300 17.47 44.52 10.87
N ALA A 301 17.30 44.78 12.19
CA ALA A 301 17.07 43.71 13.17
C ALA A 301 15.77 42.96 12.93
N LEU A 302 14.66 43.67 12.60
CA LEU A 302 13.38 43.04 12.24
C LEU A 302 13.47 42.26 10.94
N SER A 303 14.20 42.80 9.93
CA SER A 303 14.40 42.07 8.65
C SER A 303 15.22 40.81 8.86
N GLY A 304 16.28 40.83 9.69
CA GLY A 304 17.05 39.64 10.02
C GLY A 304 16.21 38.58 10.75
N ARG A 305 15.39 39.00 11.74
CA ARG A 305 14.46 38.11 12.44
C ARG A 305 13.40 37.54 11.51
N ALA A 306 12.87 38.32 10.58
CA ALA A 306 11.90 37.88 9.60
C ALA A 306 12.51 36.86 8.62
N GLU A 307 13.77 37.04 8.21
CA GLU A 307 14.48 36.08 7.35
C GLU A 307 14.71 34.75 8.05
N VAL A 308 15.22 34.75 9.29
CA VAL A 308 15.39 33.55 10.11
C VAL A 308 14.04 32.82 10.31
N ALA A 309 12.97 33.60 10.63
CA ALA A 309 11.64 33.02 10.79
C ALA A 309 11.13 32.40 9.48
N ARG A 310 11.39 33.05 8.34
CA ARG A 310 11.03 32.51 7.00
C ARG A 310 11.78 31.22 6.68
N GLU A 311 13.08 31.16 6.95
CA GLU A 311 13.91 29.98 6.75
C GLU A 311 13.45 28.80 7.62
N ARG A 312 13.12 29.07 8.89
CA ARG A 312 12.56 28.06 9.81
C ARG A 312 11.21 27.52 9.31
N LEU A 313 10.31 28.41 8.87
CA LEU A 313 9.02 27.98 8.29
C LEU A 313 9.19 27.15 7.03
N GLN A 314 10.13 27.51 6.17
CA GLN A 314 10.44 26.76 4.97
C GLN A 314 11.02 25.38 5.32
N LEU A 315 11.88 25.28 6.32
CA LEU A 315 12.43 24.00 6.78
C LEU A 315 11.35 23.12 7.39
N LEU A 316 10.40 23.69 8.17
CA LEU A 316 9.23 22.91 8.67
C LEU A 316 8.32 22.42 7.55
N TYR A 317 8.13 23.23 6.51
CA TYR A 317 7.38 22.80 5.33
C TYR A 317 8.10 21.65 4.62
N ASP A 318 9.41 21.79 4.37
CA ASP A 318 10.23 20.74 3.74
C ASP A 318 10.23 19.46 4.60
N ALA A 319 10.29 19.59 5.93
CA ALA A 319 10.18 18.48 6.86
C ALA A 319 8.82 17.76 6.73
N GLY A 320 7.72 18.54 6.62
CA GLY A 320 6.37 17.96 6.45
C GLY A 320 6.16 17.23 5.13
N VAL A 321 6.95 17.55 4.10
CA VAL A 321 6.89 16.89 2.78
C VAL A 321 7.86 15.71 2.69
N ARG A 322 9.03 15.81 3.34
CA ARG A 322 10.14 14.86 3.17
C ARG A 322 10.25 13.81 4.27
N ILE A 323 9.75 14.09 5.49
CA ILE A 323 9.79 13.13 6.60
C ILE A 323 8.54 12.26 6.57
N GLY A 324 8.73 10.95 6.51
CA GLY A 324 7.64 9.96 6.45
C GLY A 324 7.11 9.73 5.04
N THR A 325 7.96 9.89 4.02
CA THR A 325 7.60 9.58 2.62
C THR A 325 7.42 8.08 2.40
N THR A 326 7.99 7.26 3.27
CA THR A 326 7.90 5.80 3.27
C THR A 326 7.41 5.30 4.62
N LEU A 327 6.92 4.06 4.66
CA LEU A 327 6.57 3.36 5.89
C LEU A 327 7.75 2.51 6.40
N ASP A 328 8.96 3.04 6.27
CA ASP A 328 10.20 2.44 6.77
C ASP A 328 10.78 3.29 7.90
N VAL A 329 11.03 2.64 9.06
CA VAL A 329 11.50 3.29 10.28
C VAL A 329 12.89 3.92 10.09
N VAL A 330 13.81 3.19 9.44
CA VAL A 330 15.20 3.64 9.23
C VAL A 330 15.22 4.78 8.22
N ARG A 331 14.49 4.63 7.10
CA ARG A 331 14.40 5.68 6.07
C ARG A 331 13.79 6.97 6.63
N THR A 332 12.76 6.87 7.48
CA THR A 332 12.18 8.05 8.15
C THR A 332 13.19 8.75 9.07
N ALA A 333 14.04 7.99 9.76
CA ALA A 333 15.13 8.56 10.57
C ALA A 333 16.20 9.25 9.71
N GLU A 334 16.56 8.67 8.56
CA GLU A 334 17.45 9.28 7.57
C GLU A 334 16.87 10.59 7.03
N GLU A 335 15.59 10.60 6.63
CA GLU A 335 14.89 11.78 6.14
C GLU A 335 14.91 12.94 7.15
N LEU A 336 14.71 12.67 8.45
CA LEU A 336 14.86 13.68 9.50
C LEU A 336 16.27 14.27 9.51
N SER A 337 17.29 13.40 9.51
CA SER A 337 18.69 13.87 9.58
C SER A 337 19.09 14.65 8.32
N GLU A 338 18.68 14.24 7.13
CA GLU A 338 18.94 14.91 5.85
C GLU A 338 18.25 16.26 5.73
N VAL A 339 17.03 16.42 6.26
CA VAL A 339 16.26 17.66 6.19
C VAL A 339 16.89 18.74 7.07
N ALA A 340 17.39 18.38 8.24
CA ALA A 340 17.91 19.33 9.21
C ALA A 340 19.35 19.80 8.88
N VAL A 341 20.16 19.00 8.17
CA VAL A 341 21.52 19.36 7.74
C VAL A 341 21.47 19.96 6.33
N PRO A 342 22.23 21.04 6.04
CA PRO A 342 23.05 21.86 6.95
C PRO A 342 22.27 23.05 7.55
N ARG A 343 20.98 23.21 7.25
CA ARG A 343 20.22 24.44 7.50
C ARG A 343 19.94 24.75 8.97
N PHE A 344 19.90 23.71 9.80
CA PHE A 344 19.59 23.83 11.23
C PHE A 344 20.77 23.40 12.12
N ALA A 345 21.45 22.32 11.76
CA ALA A 345 22.55 21.75 12.49
C ALA A 345 23.67 21.30 11.55
N ASP A 346 24.91 21.29 12.04
CA ASP A 346 26.06 20.78 11.29
C ASP A 346 26.07 19.26 11.22
N PHE A 347 25.60 18.61 12.28
CA PHE A 347 25.39 17.17 12.34
C PHE A 347 24.07 16.85 13.03
N VAL A 348 23.41 15.77 12.56
CA VAL A 348 22.21 15.22 13.18
C VAL A 348 22.37 13.71 13.29
N THR A 349 22.07 13.18 14.46
CA THR A 349 22.04 11.74 14.72
C THR A 349 20.66 11.35 15.23
N VAL A 350 20.17 10.20 14.78
CA VAL A 350 18.91 9.63 15.24
C VAL A 350 19.17 8.24 15.81
N GLU A 351 18.90 8.08 17.08
CA GLU A 351 19.02 6.83 17.81
C GLU A 351 17.64 6.30 18.14
N LEU A 352 17.38 5.04 17.78
CA LEU A 352 16.12 4.37 18.05
C LEU A 352 16.30 3.18 18.97
N LEU A 353 15.28 2.88 19.76
CA LEU A 353 15.21 1.69 20.58
C LEU A 353 15.14 0.44 19.69
N GLU A 354 15.86 -0.62 20.08
CA GLU A 354 15.88 -1.88 19.30
C GLU A 354 14.48 -2.45 19.01
N PRO A 355 13.49 -2.43 19.94
CA PRO A 355 12.12 -2.84 19.62
C PRO A 355 11.48 -2.00 18.52
N VAL A 356 11.75 -0.69 18.45
CA VAL A 356 11.18 0.19 17.42
C VAL A 356 11.66 -0.22 16.03
N LEU A 357 12.95 -0.53 15.88
CA LEU A 357 13.53 -1.03 14.63
C LEU A 357 12.91 -2.36 14.16
N LYS A 358 12.44 -3.17 15.12
CA LYS A 358 11.75 -4.45 14.86
C LYS A 358 10.22 -4.32 14.71
N GLY A 359 9.68 -3.10 14.78
CA GLY A 359 8.24 -2.85 14.75
C GLY A 359 7.52 -3.06 16.09
N GLU A 360 8.25 -3.44 17.15
CA GLU A 360 7.67 -3.73 18.46
C GLU A 360 7.45 -2.45 19.29
N GLU A 361 6.55 -2.50 20.26
CA GLU A 361 6.32 -1.40 21.19
C GLU A 361 7.37 -1.43 22.30
N PRO A 362 8.16 -0.36 22.46
CA PRO A 362 9.14 -0.31 23.54
C PRO A 362 8.45 -0.22 24.90
N SER A 363 9.12 -0.74 25.94
CA SER A 363 8.65 -0.63 27.32
C SER A 363 8.51 0.83 27.74
N ARG A 364 7.42 1.19 28.42
CA ARG A 364 7.25 2.53 29.03
C ARG A 364 8.29 2.90 30.07
N ALA A 365 9.08 1.94 30.51
CA ALA A 365 10.20 2.14 31.45
C ALA A 365 11.53 2.45 30.75
N ALA A 366 11.56 2.62 29.43
CA ALA A 366 12.74 3.06 28.69
C ALA A 366 13.03 4.54 29.02
N GLY A 367 14.09 4.79 29.80
CA GLY A 367 14.51 6.13 30.24
C GLY A 367 15.80 6.59 29.55
N ALA A 368 16.33 7.75 29.94
CA ALA A 368 17.48 8.42 29.35
C ALA A 368 18.79 7.60 29.31
N TYR A 369 18.86 6.49 30.03
CA TYR A 369 20.02 5.59 30.07
C TYR A 369 19.85 4.29 29.28
N THR A 370 18.80 4.18 28.46
CA THR A 370 18.53 2.97 27.67
C THR A 370 19.48 2.88 26.49
N GLU A 371 19.97 1.67 26.19
CA GLU A 371 20.74 1.42 24.97
C GLU A 371 19.87 1.62 23.74
N MET A 372 20.34 2.40 22.79
CA MET A 372 19.68 2.68 21.51
C MET A 372 20.62 2.33 20.37
N ARG A 373 20.10 2.05 19.21
CA ARG A 373 20.90 1.85 18.00
C ARG A 373 20.84 3.10 17.15
N ARG A 374 21.99 3.54 16.65
CA ARG A 374 22.04 4.64 15.69
C ARG A 374 21.38 4.23 14.36
N ALA A 375 20.21 4.78 14.09
CA ALA A 375 19.41 4.47 12.90
C ALA A 375 19.84 5.34 11.72
N ALA A 376 20.17 6.63 11.97
CA ALA A 376 20.57 7.56 10.93
C ALA A 376 21.58 8.60 11.44
N MET A 377 22.35 9.14 10.51
CA MET A 377 23.29 10.21 10.75
C MET A 377 23.52 11.00 9.46
N SER A 378 23.46 12.33 9.56
CA SER A 378 23.83 13.25 8.48
C SER A 378 24.75 14.34 9.02
N GLY A 379 25.66 14.83 8.21
CA GLY A 379 26.58 15.88 8.60
C GLY A 379 27.16 16.63 7.42
N VAL A 380 27.63 17.84 7.68
CA VAL A 380 28.30 18.69 6.66
C VAL A 380 29.67 18.13 6.24
N ARG A 381 30.25 17.27 7.06
CA ARG A 381 31.53 16.59 6.84
C ARG A 381 31.40 15.11 7.15
N THR A 382 32.24 14.26 6.55
CA THR A 382 32.23 12.79 6.69
C THR A 382 33.22 12.26 7.71
N ASP A 383 34.14 13.09 8.21
CA ASP A 383 35.19 12.75 9.15
C ASP A 383 34.83 13.00 10.63
N GLN A 384 33.54 13.07 10.96
CA GLN A 384 33.02 13.35 12.29
C GLN A 384 33.40 12.26 13.32
N PRO A 385 33.56 12.65 14.60
CA PRO A 385 33.98 11.77 15.68
C PRO A 385 32.80 10.95 16.29
N LEU A 386 31.66 10.93 15.62
CA LEU A 386 30.48 10.24 16.08
C LEU A 386 30.51 8.77 15.63
N GLN A 387 29.96 7.89 16.46
CA GLN A 387 29.87 6.46 16.15
C GLN A 387 29.02 6.23 14.88
N PRO A 388 29.38 5.25 14.04
CA PRO A 388 28.68 5.02 12.77
C PRO A 388 27.24 4.51 12.96
N VAL A 389 26.47 4.59 11.86
CA VAL A 389 25.11 4.01 11.78
C VAL A 389 25.21 2.50 11.99
N GLY A 390 24.29 1.94 12.77
CA GLY A 390 24.22 0.54 13.15
C GLY A 390 24.80 0.22 14.53
N ASP A 391 25.63 1.09 15.09
CA ASP A 391 26.24 0.88 16.41
C ASP A 391 25.24 1.10 17.56
N ILE A 392 25.48 0.39 18.66
CA ILE A 392 24.72 0.58 19.91
C ILE A 392 25.28 1.80 20.65
N ILE A 393 24.42 2.75 20.86
CA ILE A 393 24.72 4.02 21.53
C ILE A 393 24.15 3.95 22.95
N ARG A 394 25.01 4.19 23.95
CA ARG A 394 24.60 4.56 25.30
C ARG A 394 24.60 6.09 25.36
N PHE A 395 23.42 6.66 25.20
CA PHE A 395 23.32 8.12 25.22
C PHE A 395 23.65 8.66 26.60
N VAL A 396 24.63 9.55 26.63
CA VAL A 396 25.12 10.16 27.84
C VAL A 396 24.60 11.60 27.92
N VAL A 397 23.72 11.84 28.88
CA VAL A 397 23.14 13.17 29.08
C VAL A 397 24.10 14.08 29.82
N PRO A 398 24.29 15.34 29.39
CA PRO A 398 25.30 16.25 30.00
C PRO A 398 25.11 16.53 31.48
N THR A 399 23.86 16.55 31.97
CA THR A 399 23.58 16.82 33.40
C THR A 399 22.38 16.01 33.91
N ALA A 400 22.28 15.81 35.22
CA ALA A 400 21.15 15.13 35.84
C ALA A 400 19.79 15.82 35.63
N PRO A 401 19.66 17.16 35.64
CA PRO A 401 18.41 17.84 35.29
C PRO A 401 17.98 17.58 33.85
N MET A 402 18.91 17.51 32.89
CA MET A 402 18.61 17.16 31.51
C MET A 402 18.13 15.73 31.36
N ALA A 403 18.75 14.78 32.09
CA ALA A 403 18.27 13.40 32.12
C ALA A 403 16.81 13.33 32.59
N ALA A 404 16.48 14.04 33.66
CA ALA A 404 15.11 14.09 34.18
C ALA A 404 14.13 14.74 33.18
N ALA A 405 14.56 15.76 32.42
CA ALA A 405 13.74 16.39 31.38
C ALA A 405 13.48 15.41 30.21
N LEU A 406 14.49 14.70 29.76
CA LEU A 406 14.37 13.68 28.71
C LEU A 406 13.49 12.51 29.16
N ASP A 407 13.63 12.06 30.41
CA ASP A 407 12.77 11.02 30.99
C ASP A 407 11.31 11.48 31.09
N ALA A 408 11.09 12.80 31.28
CA ALA A 408 9.76 13.42 31.24
C ALA A 408 9.23 13.69 29.80
N GLY A 409 10.01 13.38 28.78
CA GLY A 409 9.65 13.57 27.38
C GLY A 409 9.89 15.00 26.85
N HIS A 410 10.73 15.79 27.52
CA HIS A 410 11.08 17.14 27.12
C HIS A 410 12.45 17.19 26.43
N ALA A 411 12.59 18.03 25.43
CA ALA A 411 13.86 18.29 24.80
C ALA A 411 14.79 19.08 25.74
N VAL A 412 16.09 18.94 25.52
CA VAL A 412 17.12 19.60 26.32
C VAL A 412 18.12 20.31 25.44
N LEU A 413 18.54 21.49 25.89
CA LEU A 413 19.54 22.34 25.26
C LEU A 413 20.83 22.35 26.11
N ALA A 414 21.96 22.05 25.48
CA ALA A 414 23.31 22.26 26.01
C ALA A 414 24.05 23.27 25.12
N PRO A 415 23.95 24.58 25.43
CA PRO A 415 24.55 25.60 24.58
C PRO A 415 26.07 25.63 24.62
N ASP A 416 26.70 25.13 25.69
CA ASP A 416 28.15 24.96 25.81
C ASP A 416 28.49 23.58 26.37
N LEU A 417 28.93 22.69 25.49
CA LEU A 417 29.37 21.34 25.86
C LEU A 417 30.65 21.32 26.71
N ASN A 418 31.46 22.35 26.65
CA ASN A 418 32.66 22.49 27.49
C ASN A 418 32.31 22.67 28.97
N ALA A 419 31.20 23.36 29.26
CA ALA A 419 30.70 23.56 30.62
C ALA A 419 29.94 22.35 31.17
N ALA A 420 29.57 21.36 30.35
CA ALA A 420 28.78 20.21 30.72
C ALA A 420 29.59 19.09 31.39
N MET A 421 29.90 19.27 32.69
CA MET A 421 30.77 18.37 33.48
C MET A 421 30.29 16.91 33.53
N GLY A 422 29.00 16.64 33.51
CA GLY A 422 28.44 15.29 33.60
C GLY A 422 28.76 14.43 32.37
N TRP A 423 28.83 15.01 31.21
CA TRP A 423 29.16 14.33 29.94
C TRP A 423 30.60 13.82 29.95
N ARG A 424 31.55 14.62 30.43
CA ARG A 424 32.96 14.23 30.56
C ARG A 424 33.20 13.06 31.53
N ALA A 425 32.35 12.93 32.54
CA ALA A 425 32.52 11.90 33.56
C ALA A 425 32.10 10.48 33.10
N GLN A 426 31.30 10.38 32.05
CA GLN A 426 30.72 9.12 31.59
C GLN A 426 31.49 8.51 30.40
N ASP A 427 32.00 9.35 29.49
CA ASP A 427 32.87 8.97 28.37
C ASP A 427 33.91 10.06 28.11
N GLU A 428 35.04 9.94 28.84
CA GLU A 428 36.12 10.94 28.76
C GLU A 428 36.83 10.94 27.40
N ALA A 429 36.93 9.80 26.74
CA ALA A 429 37.65 9.66 25.48
C ALA A 429 36.79 10.19 24.32
N GLY A 430 35.53 9.77 24.20
CA GLY A 430 34.62 10.23 23.16
C GLY A 430 34.30 11.71 23.32
N THR A 431 34.10 12.19 24.54
CA THR A 431 33.87 13.61 24.82
C THR A 431 35.06 14.47 24.39
N ARG A 432 36.28 14.05 24.73
CA ARG A 432 37.51 14.78 24.32
C ARG A 432 37.61 14.84 22.80
N GLN A 433 37.41 13.73 22.11
CA GLN A 433 37.44 13.65 20.65
C GLN A 433 36.37 14.54 20.00
N ALA A 434 35.17 14.59 20.57
CA ALA A 434 34.07 15.43 20.05
C ALA A 434 34.39 16.94 20.21
N LEU A 435 34.94 17.33 21.37
CA LEU A 435 35.35 18.71 21.64
C LEU A 435 36.57 19.15 20.80
N GLU A 436 37.57 18.26 20.62
CA GLU A 436 38.74 18.51 19.77
C GLU A 436 38.32 18.65 18.29
N TYR A 437 37.28 17.97 17.86
CA TYR A 437 36.69 18.09 16.52
C TYR A 437 35.96 19.44 16.34
N GLY A 438 35.55 20.09 17.43
CA GLY A 438 34.90 21.38 17.44
C GLY A 438 33.39 21.35 17.71
N LEU A 439 32.83 20.20 18.12
CA LEU A 439 31.46 20.16 18.59
C LEU A 439 31.32 20.97 19.87
N HIS A 440 30.41 21.96 19.88
CA HIS A 440 30.32 22.91 21.00
C HIS A 440 28.91 23.09 21.56
N SER A 441 27.87 22.82 20.80
CA SER A 441 26.48 22.99 21.22
C SER A 441 25.60 21.81 20.78
N LEU A 442 24.61 21.43 21.58
CA LEU A 442 23.75 20.27 21.39
C LEU A 442 22.30 20.57 21.79
N ILE A 443 21.37 20.13 20.96
CA ILE A 443 19.96 19.92 21.33
C ILE A 443 19.66 18.43 21.23
N SER A 444 19.08 17.83 22.28
CA SER A 444 18.59 16.46 22.31
C SER A 444 17.08 16.44 22.45
N VAL A 445 16.40 15.79 21.51
CA VAL A 445 14.94 15.74 21.45
C VAL A 445 14.49 14.27 21.58
N PRO A 446 13.68 13.92 22.59
CA PRO A 446 13.09 12.60 22.66
C PRO A 446 12.03 12.44 21.57
N LEU A 447 12.15 11.42 20.74
CA LEU A 447 11.17 11.08 19.73
C LEU A 447 10.03 10.35 20.40
N GLN A 448 9.00 11.10 20.80
CA GLN A 448 7.85 10.58 21.54
C GLN A 448 6.58 10.64 20.70
N ALA A 449 5.90 9.49 20.60
CA ALA A 449 4.58 9.42 20.01
C ALA A 449 3.62 8.69 20.96
N ARG A 450 2.39 9.21 21.14
CA ARG A 450 1.34 8.62 21.99
C ARG A 450 1.79 8.31 23.43
N GLY A 451 2.69 9.13 23.97
CA GLY A 451 3.23 8.96 25.32
C GLY A 451 4.29 7.86 25.46
N VAL A 452 4.83 7.34 24.35
CA VAL A 452 5.91 6.35 24.32
C VAL A 452 7.14 6.96 23.65
N VAL A 453 8.29 6.83 24.31
CA VAL A 453 9.58 7.26 23.74
C VAL A 453 10.07 6.17 22.79
N LEU A 454 10.29 6.54 21.54
CA LEU A 454 10.76 5.67 20.46
C LEU A 454 12.28 5.71 20.30
N GLY A 455 12.88 6.83 20.66
CA GLY A 455 14.30 7.12 20.51
C GLY A 455 14.63 8.57 20.79
N MET A 456 15.75 9.01 20.26
CA MET A 456 16.32 10.36 20.42
C MET A 456 16.75 10.92 19.07
N ALA A 457 16.57 12.21 18.86
CA ALA A 457 17.22 12.97 17.80
C ALA A 457 18.17 13.99 18.45
N ASN A 458 19.42 14.00 18.00
CA ASN A 458 20.45 14.89 18.53
C ASN A 458 20.97 15.80 17.42
N PHE A 459 20.85 17.10 17.65
CA PHE A 459 21.30 18.16 16.73
C PHE A 459 22.55 18.78 17.27
N TRP A 460 23.62 18.82 16.49
CA TRP A 460 24.95 19.27 16.91
C TRP A 460 25.39 20.45 16.09
N ARG A 461 25.95 21.48 16.74
CA ARG A 461 26.72 22.53 16.09
C ARG A 461 28.21 22.36 16.36
N ALA A 462 28.99 22.61 15.32
CA ALA A 462 30.43 22.51 15.29
C ALA A 462 31.07 23.85 14.90
N ALA A 463 32.36 23.83 14.64
CA ALA A 463 33.11 25.02 14.22
C ALA A 463 32.62 25.62 12.89
N ASP A 464 31.83 24.90 12.10
CA ASP A 464 31.22 25.39 10.85
C ASP A 464 30.12 26.41 11.13
N THR A 465 29.40 26.28 12.26
CA THR A 465 28.40 27.23 12.75
C THR A 465 28.79 27.70 14.14
N PRO A 466 29.53 28.81 14.28
CA PRO A 466 30.12 29.23 15.57
C PRO A 466 29.09 29.70 16.62
N GLU A 467 27.87 30.04 16.22
CA GLU A 467 26.80 30.44 17.13
C GLU A 467 26.25 29.20 17.85
N ALA A 468 26.13 29.25 19.18
CA ALA A 468 25.48 28.20 19.95
C ALA A 468 23.96 28.15 19.68
N PHE A 469 23.31 27.01 19.95
CA PHE A 469 21.86 26.92 19.94
C PHE A 469 21.24 27.79 21.06
N GLU A 470 20.07 28.33 20.78
CA GLU A 470 19.29 29.17 21.69
C GLU A 470 17.92 28.49 22.03
N ASP A 471 17.18 29.10 22.99
CA ASP A 471 15.86 28.58 23.40
C ASP A 471 14.84 28.52 22.25
N GLU A 472 14.95 29.41 21.27
CA GLU A 472 14.11 29.38 20.07
C GLU A 472 14.45 28.18 19.17
N ASP A 473 15.72 27.80 19.11
CA ASP A 473 16.17 26.61 18.37
C ASP A 473 15.67 25.32 19.02
N LEU A 474 15.58 25.29 20.37
CA LEU A 474 15.02 24.16 21.11
C LEU A 474 13.57 23.88 20.71
N SER A 475 12.73 24.92 20.70
CA SER A 475 11.33 24.78 20.30
C SER A 475 11.17 24.32 18.84
N PHE A 476 12.06 24.76 17.98
CA PHE A 476 12.10 24.35 16.59
C PHE A 476 12.51 22.87 16.43
N ALA A 477 13.53 22.42 17.17
CA ALA A 477 13.96 21.04 17.21
C ALA A 477 12.87 20.10 17.75
N GLU A 478 12.13 20.53 18.79
CA GLU A 478 10.97 19.79 19.32
C GLU A 478 9.89 19.57 18.26
N GLU A 479 9.58 20.58 17.45
CA GLU A 479 8.59 20.45 16.39
C GLU A 479 9.07 19.44 15.31
N LEU A 480 10.35 19.51 14.89
CA LEU A 480 10.92 18.54 13.95
C LEU A 480 10.89 17.11 14.53
N GLY A 481 11.31 16.95 15.78
CA GLY A 481 11.32 15.68 16.49
C GLY A 481 9.91 15.09 16.64
N THR A 482 8.91 15.93 16.96
CA THR A 482 7.52 15.51 17.09
C THR A 482 6.97 14.96 15.77
N ARG A 483 7.24 15.64 14.67
CA ARG A 483 6.83 15.16 13.33
C ARG A 483 7.49 13.85 12.97
N ALA A 484 8.80 13.76 13.17
CA ALA A 484 9.54 12.54 12.92
C ALA A 484 9.03 11.38 13.80
N ALA A 485 8.76 11.64 15.09
CA ALA A 485 8.25 10.64 16.01
C ALA A 485 6.90 10.06 15.57
N VAL A 486 5.97 10.90 15.09
CA VAL A 486 4.68 10.44 14.54
C VAL A 486 4.90 9.58 13.30
N SER A 487 5.77 9.99 12.38
CA SER A 487 6.07 9.24 11.16
C SER A 487 6.76 7.91 11.48
N ILE A 488 7.72 7.90 12.41
CA ILE A 488 8.40 6.69 12.89
C ILE A 488 7.40 5.73 13.58
N ASP A 489 6.46 6.24 14.41
CA ASP A 489 5.44 5.40 15.05
C ASP A 489 4.50 4.77 14.02
N ASN A 490 4.12 5.52 12.99
CA ASN A 490 3.31 5.00 11.88
C ASN A 490 4.07 3.91 11.12
N ALA A 491 5.33 4.14 10.77
CA ALA A 491 6.19 3.16 10.10
C ALA A 491 6.38 1.90 10.96
N ARG A 492 6.66 2.07 12.27
CA ARG A 492 6.79 0.96 13.23
C ARG A 492 5.53 0.10 13.30
N ARG A 493 4.35 0.75 13.40
CA ARG A 493 3.07 0.04 13.45
C ARG A 493 2.81 -0.73 12.17
N TYR A 494 3.07 -0.10 11.03
CA TYR A 494 2.97 -0.77 9.74
C TYR A 494 3.89 -2.00 9.68
N THR A 495 5.16 -1.86 10.10
CA THR A 495 6.12 -2.97 10.16
C THR A 495 5.62 -4.11 11.04
N ARG A 496 5.03 -3.79 12.21
CA ARG A 496 4.45 -4.79 13.12
C ARG A 496 3.24 -5.50 12.52
N GLU A 497 2.29 -4.74 11.95
CA GLU A 497 1.10 -5.29 11.31
C GLU A 497 1.50 -6.19 10.14
N HIS A 498 2.44 -5.71 9.31
CA HIS A 498 2.98 -6.48 8.19
C HIS A 498 3.69 -7.76 8.66
N ALA A 499 4.58 -7.67 9.66
CA ALA A 499 5.27 -8.84 10.20
C ALA A 499 4.31 -9.86 10.83
N THR A 500 3.27 -9.38 11.54
CA THR A 500 2.23 -10.24 12.12
C THR A 500 1.43 -10.95 11.03
N ALA A 501 1.06 -10.23 9.99
CA ALA A 501 0.31 -10.77 8.88
C ALA A 501 1.12 -11.79 8.05
N VAL A 502 2.41 -11.51 7.78
CA VAL A 502 3.34 -12.46 7.15
C VAL A 502 3.54 -13.70 8.02
N ALA A 503 3.65 -13.54 9.35
CA ALA A 503 3.77 -14.68 10.27
C ALA A 503 2.51 -15.55 10.28
N LEU A 504 1.32 -14.92 10.25
CA LEU A 504 0.04 -15.61 10.12
C LEU A 504 -0.02 -16.40 8.81
N GLN A 505 0.23 -15.76 7.68
CA GLN A 505 0.25 -16.39 6.37
C GLN A 505 1.20 -17.60 6.32
N ARG A 506 2.44 -17.43 6.79
CA ARG A 506 3.42 -18.53 6.90
C ARG A 506 2.93 -19.68 7.80
N SER A 507 2.13 -19.39 8.82
CA SER A 507 1.57 -20.43 9.70
C SER A 507 0.45 -21.21 9.02
N LEU A 508 -0.21 -20.61 8.03
CA LEU A 508 -1.29 -21.23 7.25
C LEU A 508 -0.76 -22.05 6.06
N LEU A 509 0.47 -21.88 5.62
CA LEU A 509 1.09 -22.63 4.53
C LEU A 509 1.77 -23.91 5.05
N PRO A 510 1.90 -24.97 4.22
CA PRO A 510 2.59 -26.18 4.61
C PRO A 510 4.08 -25.92 4.85
N ARG A 511 4.57 -26.24 6.05
CA ARG A 511 6.01 -26.13 6.38
C ARG A 511 6.81 -27.30 5.83
N VAL A 512 6.18 -28.45 5.80
CA VAL A 512 6.74 -29.71 5.29
C VAL A 512 5.65 -30.38 4.50
N LEU A 513 5.96 -30.81 3.30
CA LEU A 513 5.02 -31.59 2.52
C LEU A 513 4.89 -33.00 3.11
N PRO A 514 3.67 -33.55 3.13
CA PRO A 514 3.46 -34.90 3.63
C PRO A 514 4.23 -35.91 2.76
N ASP A 515 4.75 -36.94 3.42
CA ASP A 515 5.45 -38.01 2.76
C ASP A 515 4.51 -38.78 1.83
N GLN A 516 4.87 -38.94 0.56
CA GLN A 516 4.09 -39.64 -0.47
C GLN A 516 5.04 -40.12 -1.60
N ASN A 517 4.63 -41.12 -2.39
CA ASN A 517 5.44 -41.74 -3.40
C ASN A 517 4.99 -41.48 -4.85
N ALA A 518 3.79 -40.91 -5.04
CA ALA A 518 3.19 -40.71 -6.36
C ALA A 518 3.94 -39.67 -7.19
N VAL A 519 4.55 -38.67 -6.53
CA VAL A 519 5.27 -37.57 -7.18
C VAL A 519 6.56 -37.23 -6.42
N ASP A 520 7.54 -36.65 -7.11
CA ASP A 520 8.67 -35.98 -6.50
C ASP A 520 8.43 -34.46 -6.59
N VAL A 521 8.41 -33.74 -5.46
CA VAL A 521 7.88 -32.41 -5.41
C VAL A 521 8.89 -31.41 -4.89
N ALA A 522 8.95 -30.25 -5.55
CA ALA A 522 9.58 -29.06 -5.03
C ALA A 522 8.61 -27.88 -5.09
N PHE A 523 8.74 -26.95 -4.18
CA PHE A 523 7.89 -25.74 -4.14
C PHE A 523 8.67 -24.50 -3.76
N ARG A 524 8.14 -23.36 -4.16
CA ARG A 524 8.57 -22.04 -3.69
C ARG A 524 7.36 -21.18 -3.39
N TYR A 525 7.47 -20.46 -2.32
CA TYR A 525 6.51 -19.43 -1.95
C TYR A 525 7.24 -18.13 -1.63
N LEU A 526 6.90 -17.07 -2.31
CA LEU A 526 7.52 -15.75 -2.15
C LEU A 526 6.40 -14.72 -1.93
N PRO A 527 6.35 -14.10 -0.75
CA PRO A 527 5.34 -13.07 -0.49
C PRO A 527 5.66 -11.78 -1.24
N ALA A 528 4.61 -11.07 -1.66
CA ALA A 528 4.70 -9.73 -2.22
C ALA A 528 5.34 -8.74 -1.26
N LYS A 529 6.04 -7.73 -1.79
CA LYS A 529 6.66 -6.68 -0.97
C LYS A 529 5.64 -5.77 -0.27
N ALA A 530 4.48 -5.59 -0.87
CA ALA A 530 3.47 -4.62 -0.44
C ALA A 530 2.39 -5.18 0.52
N GLY A 531 2.37 -6.50 0.80
CA GLY A 531 1.27 -7.03 1.60
C GLY A 531 1.37 -8.50 1.92
N VAL A 532 0.33 -9.00 2.57
CA VAL A 532 0.06 -10.40 2.82
C VAL A 532 -0.92 -10.82 1.75
N GLY A 533 -0.54 -11.74 0.89
CA GLY A 533 -1.36 -12.18 -0.23
C GLY A 533 -2.29 -13.34 0.09
N GLY A 534 -3.04 -13.71 -0.93
CA GLY A 534 -4.02 -14.78 -0.93
C GLY A 534 -3.54 -16.12 -1.48
N ASP A 535 -2.31 -16.18 -2.00
CA ASP A 535 -1.77 -17.37 -2.65
C ASP A 535 -1.57 -18.53 -1.69
N TRP A 536 -1.87 -19.73 -2.16
CA TRP A 536 -1.56 -20.96 -1.44
C TRP A 536 -1.27 -22.10 -2.40
N PHE A 537 -0.61 -23.12 -1.86
CA PHE A 537 -0.43 -24.43 -2.50
C PHE A 537 -0.58 -25.53 -1.47
N ASP A 538 -0.86 -26.74 -1.92
CA ASP A 538 -0.84 -27.93 -1.06
C ASP A 538 -0.56 -29.20 -1.89
N VAL A 539 -0.04 -30.24 -1.18
CA VAL A 539 0.15 -31.58 -1.70
C VAL A 539 -0.50 -32.53 -0.72
N ILE A 540 -1.58 -33.17 -1.12
CA ILE A 540 -2.44 -33.93 -0.22
C ILE A 540 -2.42 -35.42 -0.63
N PRO A 541 -1.85 -36.33 0.20
CA PRO A 541 -1.97 -37.73 -0.03
C PRO A 541 -3.42 -38.19 0.05
N LEU A 542 -3.88 -38.83 -0.99
CA LEU A 542 -5.23 -39.37 -1.08
C LEU A 542 -5.21 -40.91 -0.93
N ALA A 543 -6.38 -41.49 -0.79
CA ALA A 543 -6.53 -42.93 -0.79
C ALA A 543 -6.07 -43.60 -2.11
N GLY A 544 -5.60 -44.84 -2.05
CA GLY A 544 -5.21 -45.60 -3.24
C GLY A 544 -3.89 -45.15 -3.87
N ALA A 545 -2.92 -44.70 -3.05
CA ALA A 545 -1.61 -44.17 -3.47
C ALA A 545 -1.67 -42.89 -4.33
N ARG A 546 -2.85 -42.27 -4.47
CA ARG A 546 -3.05 -41.04 -5.23
C ARG A 546 -2.60 -39.83 -4.46
N VAL A 547 -2.37 -38.74 -5.19
CA VAL A 547 -2.01 -37.46 -4.60
C VAL A 547 -2.81 -36.33 -5.26
N ALA A 548 -3.27 -35.39 -4.47
CA ALA A 548 -3.79 -34.11 -4.97
C ALA A 548 -2.71 -33.05 -4.92
N LEU A 549 -2.62 -32.26 -5.98
CA LEU A 549 -1.80 -31.03 -6.10
C LEU A 549 -2.75 -29.86 -6.22
N VAL A 550 -2.53 -28.84 -5.43
CA VAL A 550 -3.42 -27.68 -5.35
C VAL A 550 -2.61 -26.41 -5.42
N VAL A 551 -3.08 -25.44 -6.18
CA VAL A 551 -2.61 -24.06 -6.18
C VAL A 551 -3.83 -23.16 -6.30
N GLY A 552 -3.84 -22.04 -5.59
CA GLY A 552 -4.93 -21.08 -5.68
C GLY A 552 -4.47 -19.70 -5.21
N ASP A 553 -5.32 -18.71 -5.50
CA ASP A 553 -5.14 -17.33 -5.10
C ASP A 553 -6.48 -16.71 -4.68
N VAL A 554 -6.51 -15.98 -3.58
CA VAL A 554 -7.66 -15.20 -3.09
C VAL A 554 -7.53 -13.75 -3.53
N VAL A 555 -8.54 -13.25 -4.21
CA VAL A 555 -8.57 -11.87 -4.69
C VAL A 555 -8.36 -10.87 -3.55
N GLY A 556 -7.39 -9.97 -3.72
CA GLY A 556 -7.05 -8.94 -2.74
C GLY A 556 -5.86 -9.30 -1.87
N HIS A 557 -5.54 -8.45 -0.90
CA HIS A 557 -4.37 -8.59 -0.04
C HIS A 557 -4.70 -8.25 1.42
N GLY A 558 -3.84 -8.67 2.32
CA GLY A 558 -3.94 -8.38 3.75
C GLY A 558 -4.50 -9.54 4.56
N VAL A 559 -4.80 -9.25 5.83
CA VAL A 559 -5.22 -10.28 6.81
C VAL A 559 -6.49 -11.00 6.39
N HIS A 560 -7.41 -10.31 5.71
CA HIS A 560 -8.67 -10.88 5.25
C HIS A 560 -8.45 -11.95 4.16
N ALA A 561 -7.64 -11.64 3.13
CA ALA A 561 -7.27 -12.58 2.09
C ALA A 561 -6.56 -13.82 2.68
N ALA A 562 -5.60 -13.62 3.61
CA ALA A 562 -4.92 -14.71 4.29
C ALA A 562 -5.88 -15.57 5.14
N ALA A 563 -6.85 -14.96 5.84
CA ALA A 563 -7.84 -15.71 6.60
C ALA A 563 -8.75 -16.56 5.70
N THR A 564 -9.19 -16.01 4.57
CA THR A 564 -9.99 -16.73 3.57
C THR A 564 -9.18 -17.85 2.92
N MET A 565 -7.90 -17.59 2.56
CA MET A 565 -6.96 -18.60 2.09
C MET A 565 -6.85 -19.76 3.08
N GLY A 566 -6.67 -19.48 4.37
CA GLY A 566 -6.59 -20.51 5.41
C GLY A 566 -7.87 -21.35 5.53
N ARG A 567 -9.06 -20.73 5.41
CA ARG A 567 -10.36 -21.43 5.38
C ARG A 567 -10.48 -22.32 4.15
N LEU A 568 -10.12 -21.80 2.96
CA LEU A 568 -10.17 -22.55 1.70
C LEU A 568 -9.21 -23.74 1.73
N ARG A 569 -7.96 -23.54 2.13
CA ARG A 569 -6.98 -24.60 2.25
C ARG A 569 -7.45 -25.72 3.19
N THR A 570 -8.01 -25.33 4.36
CA THR A 570 -8.58 -26.31 5.31
C THR A 570 -9.76 -27.06 4.70
N ALA A 571 -10.63 -26.38 3.96
CA ALA A 571 -11.76 -26.99 3.28
C ALA A 571 -11.30 -27.96 2.17
N VAL A 572 -10.31 -27.54 1.36
CA VAL A 572 -9.69 -28.43 0.35
C VAL A 572 -9.17 -29.70 1.00
N HIS A 573 -8.42 -29.59 2.09
CA HIS A 573 -7.90 -30.77 2.80
C HIS A 573 -9.02 -31.70 3.31
N ASN A 574 -10.08 -31.14 3.89
CA ASN A 574 -11.24 -31.89 4.39
C ASN A 574 -12.00 -32.55 3.24
N PHE A 575 -12.29 -31.83 2.15
CA PHE A 575 -13.01 -32.38 1.01
C PHE A 575 -12.18 -33.40 0.24
N SER A 576 -10.85 -33.20 0.16
CA SER A 576 -9.94 -34.21 -0.39
C SER A 576 -9.99 -35.53 0.37
N SER A 577 -10.19 -35.51 1.69
CA SER A 577 -10.34 -36.71 2.52
C SER A 577 -11.63 -37.51 2.23
N LEU A 578 -12.63 -36.82 1.65
CA LEU A 578 -13.89 -37.47 1.20
C LEU A 578 -13.77 -38.12 -0.20
N ASP A 579 -12.61 -38.01 -0.82
CA ASP A 579 -12.28 -38.62 -2.10
C ASP A 579 -13.20 -38.18 -3.27
N MET A 580 -13.57 -36.87 -3.25
CA MET A 580 -14.45 -36.27 -4.25
C MET A 580 -13.72 -36.06 -5.59
N PRO A 581 -14.43 -36.11 -6.73
CA PRO A 581 -13.91 -35.66 -8.01
C PRO A 581 -13.52 -34.19 -7.98
N PRO A 582 -12.54 -33.75 -8.80
CA PRO A 582 -12.07 -32.34 -8.79
C PRO A 582 -13.15 -31.31 -9.02
N ASP A 583 -14.09 -31.55 -9.92
CA ASP A 583 -15.21 -30.65 -10.23
C ASP A 583 -16.20 -30.53 -9.06
N GLU A 584 -16.53 -31.62 -8.38
CA GLU A 584 -17.41 -31.60 -7.19
C GLU A 584 -16.73 -30.87 -6.03
N LEU A 585 -15.42 -31.09 -5.83
CA LEU A 585 -14.66 -30.40 -4.79
C LEU A 585 -14.69 -28.88 -4.99
N LEU A 586 -14.43 -28.41 -6.21
CA LEU A 586 -14.51 -26.98 -6.54
C LEU A 586 -15.92 -26.42 -6.33
N GLY A 587 -16.97 -27.20 -6.65
CA GLY A 587 -18.37 -26.82 -6.39
C GLY A 587 -18.65 -26.58 -4.89
N HIS A 588 -18.11 -27.44 -4.02
CA HIS A 588 -18.25 -27.26 -2.57
C HIS A 588 -17.42 -26.09 -2.03
N LEU A 589 -16.28 -25.77 -2.63
CA LEU A 589 -15.50 -24.58 -2.30
C LEU A 589 -16.24 -23.30 -2.71
N ASP A 590 -16.87 -23.29 -3.87
CA ASP A 590 -17.68 -22.17 -4.36
C ASP A 590 -18.86 -21.86 -3.40
N GLU A 591 -19.58 -22.92 -2.96
CA GLU A 591 -20.62 -22.77 -1.95
C GLU A 591 -20.09 -22.26 -0.60
N LEU A 592 -18.87 -22.64 -0.23
CA LEU A 592 -18.25 -22.18 1.02
C LEU A 592 -17.94 -20.68 0.96
N ILE A 593 -17.36 -20.20 -0.11
CA ILE A 593 -17.09 -18.76 -0.28
C ILE A 593 -18.40 -17.98 -0.26
N HIS A 594 -19.40 -18.44 -0.97
CA HIS A 594 -20.70 -17.78 -1.00
C HIS A 594 -21.33 -17.66 0.40
N ARG A 595 -21.16 -18.67 1.26
CA ARG A 595 -21.59 -18.62 2.67
C ARG A 595 -20.74 -17.69 3.53
N ILE A 596 -19.43 -17.58 3.25
CA ILE A 596 -18.53 -16.63 3.93
C ILE A 596 -18.99 -15.20 3.64
N ASP A 597 -19.20 -14.86 2.38
CA ASP A 597 -19.66 -13.53 1.94
C ASP A 597 -21.02 -13.14 2.53
N GLN A 598 -21.97 -14.09 2.58
CA GLN A 598 -23.29 -13.86 3.21
C GLN A 598 -23.18 -13.55 4.70
N ASN A 599 -22.32 -14.28 5.43
CA ASN A 599 -22.15 -14.08 6.87
C ASN A 599 -21.44 -12.75 7.19
N GLU A 600 -20.46 -12.36 6.37
CA GLU A 600 -19.74 -11.09 6.52
C GLU A 600 -20.65 -9.90 6.18
N SER A 601 -21.47 -10.03 5.13
CA SER A 601 -22.48 -9.03 4.79
C SER A 601 -23.58 -8.89 5.84
N ALA A 602 -23.95 -9.98 6.54
CA ALA A 602 -24.95 -9.96 7.61
C ALA A 602 -24.40 -9.42 8.95
N GLY A 603 -23.07 -9.46 9.15
CA GLY A 603 -22.38 -8.96 10.35
C GLY A 603 -22.05 -7.46 10.28
N ALA A 604 -22.10 -6.84 9.13
CA ALA A 604 -21.94 -5.40 8.96
C ALA A 604 -23.23 -4.67 9.36
N GLY A 605 -23.43 -4.49 10.68
CA GLY A 605 -24.52 -3.70 11.22
C GLY A 605 -24.34 -2.22 10.91
N ASP A 606 -25.47 -1.59 10.46
CA ASP A 606 -25.75 -0.19 10.24
C ASP A 606 -24.76 0.63 9.37
N PRO A 607 -25.17 1.03 8.16
CA PRO A 607 -24.30 1.77 7.20
C PRO A 607 -23.94 3.20 7.62
N SER A 608 -24.17 3.61 8.87
CA SER A 608 -23.96 4.99 9.33
C SER A 608 -22.65 5.26 10.07
N GLU A 609 -21.81 4.27 10.38
CA GLU A 609 -20.50 4.49 11.01
C GLU A 609 -19.36 3.96 10.12
N GLY A 610 -18.76 4.88 9.35
CA GLY A 610 -17.47 4.71 8.69
C GLY A 610 -17.53 3.95 7.36
N ALA A 611 -17.95 4.65 6.30
CA ALA A 611 -17.76 4.23 4.91
C ALA A 611 -16.27 4.14 4.58
N GLY A 612 -15.70 2.97 4.73
CA GLY A 612 -14.39 2.59 4.24
C GLY A 612 -14.46 1.14 3.83
N GLU A 613 -14.38 0.90 2.52
CA GLU A 613 -14.37 -0.39 1.84
C GLU A 613 -15.73 -1.11 1.80
N ALA A 614 -16.44 -0.90 0.70
CA ALA A 614 -17.53 -1.77 0.28
C ALA A 614 -17.05 -3.22 0.35
N ALA A 615 -17.85 -4.11 0.94
CA ALA A 615 -17.57 -5.53 0.99
C ALA A 615 -17.28 -6.02 -0.44
N ALA A 616 -15.99 -6.15 -0.75
CA ALA A 616 -15.56 -6.73 -2.00
C ALA A 616 -16.02 -8.18 -1.99
N VAL A 617 -16.66 -8.62 -3.05
CA VAL A 617 -17.01 -10.04 -3.24
C VAL A 617 -15.72 -10.82 -3.08
N THR A 618 -15.68 -11.71 -2.08
CA THR A 618 -14.52 -12.55 -1.82
C THR A 618 -14.43 -13.58 -2.95
N GLY A 619 -13.60 -13.34 -3.94
CA GLY A 619 -13.34 -14.27 -5.03
C GLY A 619 -12.03 -15.03 -4.79
N ALA A 620 -11.91 -16.24 -5.34
CA ALA A 620 -10.65 -16.95 -5.35
C ALA A 620 -10.49 -17.76 -6.64
N THR A 621 -9.26 -17.92 -7.09
CA THR A 621 -8.92 -18.87 -8.14
C THR A 621 -8.38 -20.17 -7.52
N CYS A 622 -8.67 -21.31 -8.11
CA CYS A 622 -8.17 -22.59 -7.61
C CYS A 622 -7.99 -23.60 -8.74
N LEU A 623 -6.82 -24.24 -8.79
CA LEU A 623 -6.53 -25.40 -9.60
C LEU A 623 -6.36 -26.60 -8.68
N TYR A 624 -7.17 -27.64 -8.89
CA TYR A 624 -7.11 -28.90 -8.16
C TYR A 624 -6.85 -30.05 -9.11
N ALA A 625 -5.75 -30.79 -8.90
CA ALA A 625 -5.30 -31.87 -9.75
C ALA A 625 -5.09 -33.13 -8.92
N VAL A 626 -5.68 -34.27 -9.33
CA VAL A 626 -5.53 -35.57 -8.68
C VAL A 626 -4.76 -36.51 -9.61
N TYR A 627 -3.57 -36.93 -9.20
CA TYR A 627 -2.74 -37.89 -9.92
C TYR A 627 -2.89 -39.29 -9.33
N ASP A 628 -3.23 -40.28 -10.21
CA ASP A 628 -3.25 -41.72 -9.89
C ASP A 628 -1.97 -42.36 -10.44
N PRO A 629 -1.02 -42.80 -9.60
CA PRO A 629 0.23 -43.42 -10.04
C PRO A 629 0.02 -44.83 -10.57
N VAL A 630 -1.11 -45.48 -10.27
CA VAL A 630 -1.44 -46.80 -10.77
C VAL A 630 -1.95 -46.72 -12.21
N ALA A 631 -2.92 -45.84 -12.45
CA ALA A 631 -3.49 -45.64 -13.78
C ALA A 631 -2.61 -44.73 -14.67
N GLY A 632 -1.77 -43.85 -14.07
CA GLY A 632 -1.04 -42.77 -14.75
C GLY A 632 -1.96 -41.73 -15.35
N ILE A 633 -3.05 -41.46 -14.65
CA ILE A 633 -4.06 -40.48 -15.06
C ILE A 633 -4.05 -39.35 -14.07
N CYS A 634 -4.10 -38.15 -14.61
CA CYS A 634 -4.33 -36.93 -13.84
C CYS A 634 -5.71 -36.37 -14.17
N ALA A 635 -6.55 -36.22 -13.17
CA ALA A 635 -7.84 -35.53 -13.26
C ALA A 635 -7.67 -34.09 -12.71
N LEU A 636 -8.04 -33.10 -13.50
CA LEU A 636 -7.86 -31.70 -13.15
C LEU A 636 -9.14 -30.91 -13.34
N ALA A 637 -9.40 -29.97 -12.46
CA ALA A 637 -10.43 -28.93 -12.61
C ALA A 637 -9.89 -27.57 -12.17
N SER A 638 -10.35 -26.52 -12.83
CA SER A 638 -9.94 -25.14 -12.55
C SER A 638 -11.14 -24.25 -12.30
N ALA A 639 -11.06 -23.44 -11.25
CA ALA A 639 -11.94 -22.34 -10.95
C ALA A 639 -11.20 -21.01 -11.22
N GLY A 640 -11.22 -20.55 -12.46
CA GLY A 640 -10.61 -19.28 -12.88
C GLY A 640 -9.06 -19.23 -12.80
N HIS A 641 -8.41 -20.34 -12.43
CA HIS A 641 -6.95 -20.39 -12.27
C HIS A 641 -6.26 -20.79 -13.58
N PRO A 642 -5.04 -20.26 -13.87
CA PRO A 642 -4.26 -20.69 -15.03
C PRO A 642 -4.04 -22.19 -15.08
N GLY A 643 -4.08 -22.77 -16.28
CA GLY A 643 -3.78 -24.18 -16.47
C GLY A 643 -2.30 -24.49 -16.17
N PRO A 644 -1.98 -25.71 -15.69
CA PRO A 644 -0.61 -26.06 -15.36
C PRO A 644 0.24 -26.28 -16.62
N ALA A 645 1.55 -26.09 -16.52
CA ALA A 645 2.46 -26.54 -17.55
C ALA A 645 2.75 -28.04 -17.38
N LEU A 646 2.61 -28.78 -18.46
CA LEU A 646 3.01 -30.21 -18.57
C LEU A 646 4.34 -30.27 -19.34
N VAL A 647 5.39 -30.71 -18.67
CA VAL A 647 6.66 -31.04 -19.31
C VAL A 647 6.72 -32.54 -19.55
N ARG A 648 6.84 -32.94 -20.81
CA ARG A 648 6.97 -34.33 -21.21
C ARG A 648 8.42 -34.85 -21.02
N PRO A 649 8.63 -36.14 -20.96
CA PRO A 649 9.99 -36.70 -20.79
C PRO A 649 10.99 -36.28 -21.88
N ASP A 650 10.52 -35.93 -23.07
CA ASP A 650 11.31 -35.41 -24.18
C ASP A 650 11.67 -33.91 -24.05
N GLY A 651 11.19 -33.24 -22.99
CA GLY A 651 11.40 -31.80 -22.74
C GLY A 651 10.38 -30.91 -23.41
N ALA A 652 9.39 -31.45 -24.11
CA ALA A 652 8.31 -30.64 -24.68
C ALA A 652 7.42 -30.07 -23.56
N VAL A 653 7.20 -28.75 -23.59
CA VAL A 653 6.35 -28.01 -22.63
C VAL A 653 5.02 -27.68 -23.29
N GLU A 654 3.94 -28.02 -22.61
CA GLU A 654 2.57 -27.75 -23.05
C GLU A 654 1.77 -27.13 -21.90
N PHE A 655 1.13 -25.98 -22.13
CA PHE A 655 0.19 -25.40 -21.17
C PHE A 655 -1.18 -26.03 -21.39
N LEU A 656 -1.67 -26.74 -20.38
CA LEU A 656 -2.93 -27.45 -20.47
C LEU A 656 -4.11 -26.50 -20.53
N GLN A 657 -4.91 -26.59 -21.59
CA GLN A 657 -6.15 -25.81 -21.72
C GLN A 657 -7.26 -26.58 -21.01
N LEU A 658 -7.60 -26.13 -19.81
CA LEU A 658 -8.67 -26.70 -18.99
C LEU A 658 -10.04 -26.11 -19.39
N PRO A 659 -11.16 -26.83 -19.14
CA PRO A 659 -12.49 -26.27 -19.25
C PRO A 659 -12.59 -24.97 -18.42
N THR A 660 -13.16 -23.92 -19.02
CA THR A 660 -13.20 -22.59 -18.40
C THR A 660 -14.20 -22.59 -17.25
N GLY A 661 -13.70 -22.64 -16.02
CA GLY A 661 -14.46 -22.36 -14.79
C GLY A 661 -14.40 -20.89 -14.40
N LEU A 662 -15.47 -20.37 -13.79
CA LEU A 662 -15.43 -19.05 -13.14
C LEU A 662 -14.62 -19.14 -11.85
N PRO A 663 -14.01 -18.05 -11.39
CA PRO A 663 -13.45 -17.98 -10.05
C PRO A 663 -14.48 -18.37 -8.98
N LEU A 664 -14.02 -18.99 -7.89
CA LEU A 664 -14.85 -19.32 -6.74
C LEU A 664 -15.49 -18.06 -6.15
N GLY A 665 -16.75 -18.16 -5.72
CA GLY A 665 -17.53 -17.05 -5.17
C GLY A 665 -18.31 -16.26 -6.22
N VAL A 666 -18.01 -16.41 -7.50
CA VAL A 666 -18.78 -15.75 -8.58
C VAL A 666 -20.10 -16.50 -8.83
N GLY A 667 -20.11 -17.83 -8.67
CA GLY A 667 -21.30 -18.69 -8.79
C GLY A 667 -21.85 -18.85 -10.22
N GLY A 668 -22.83 -19.70 -10.36
CA GLY A 668 -23.70 -19.76 -11.55
C GLY A 668 -23.34 -20.78 -12.65
N MET A 669 -22.19 -21.43 -12.62
CA MET A 669 -21.80 -22.47 -13.60
C MET A 669 -21.16 -23.66 -12.86
N PRO A 670 -21.50 -24.93 -13.23
CA PRO A 670 -20.80 -26.08 -12.71
C PRO A 670 -19.35 -26.10 -13.23
N PHE A 671 -18.45 -26.66 -12.44
CA PHE A 671 -17.08 -26.94 -12.88
C PHE A 671 -17.03 -28.22 -13.67
N GLU A 672 -16.06 -28.35 -14.56
CA GLU A 672 -15.85 -29.55 -15.35
C GLU A 672 -14.42 -30.07 -15.13
N ALA A 673 -14.30 -31.40 -14.90
CA ALA A 673 -13.00 -32.05 -14.77
C ALA A 673 -12.51 -32.56 -16.11
N MET A 674 -11.19 -32.44 -16.36
CA MET A 674 -10.48 -33.01 -17.48
C MET A 674 -9.61 -34.17 -16.98
N GLU A 675 -9.69 -35.33 -17.63
CA GLU A 675 -8.79 -36.45 -17.38
C GLU A 675 -7.71 -36.54 -18.47
N LEU A 676 -6.46 -36.59 -18.06
CA LEU A 676 -5.31 -36.70 -18.95
C LEU A 676 -4.41 -37.89 -18.55
N ARG A 677 -4.03 -38.72 -19.51
CA ARG A 677 -3.03 -39.75 -19.28
C ARG A 677 -1.64 -39.17 -19.43
N LEU A 678 -0.89 -39.19 -18.34
CA LEU A 678 0.46 -38.69 -18.30
C LEU A 678 1.46 -39.79 -18.71
N PRO A 679 2.41 -39.49 -19.60
CA PRO A 679 3.60 -40.34 -19.79
C PRO A 679 4.35 -40.50 -18.46
N GLU A 680 5.07 -41.59 -18.30
CA GLU A 680 5.91 -41.81 -17.13
C GLU A 680 7.03 -40.75 -17.06
N SER A 681 7.34 -40.30 -15.85
CA SER A 681 8.30 -39.21 -15.62
C SER A 681 7.91 -37.86 -16.28
N SER A 682 6.62 -37.60 -16.42
CA SER A 682 6.15 -36.25 -16.76
C SER A 682 6.26 -35.31 -15.58
N ARG A 683 6.43 -34.02 -15.85
CA ARG A 683 6.44 -32.96 -14.84
C ARG A 683 5.21 -32.08 -14.96
N LEU A 684 4.50 -31.90 -13.86
CA LEU A 684 3.43 -30.90 -13.72
C LEU A 684 3.98 -29.68 -12.99
N VAL A 685 3.74 -28.51 -13.55
CA VAL A 685 4.13 -27.23 -12.94
C VAL A 685 2.88 -26.39 -12.73
N LEU A 686 2.54 -26.18 -11.48
CA LEU A 686 1.43 -25.34 -11.05
C LEU A 686 1.99 -24.03 -10.50
N PHE A 687 1.37 -22.92 -10.83
CA PHE A 687 1.88 -21.60 -10.48
C PHE A 687 0.76 -20.58 -10.39
N THR A 688 0.94 -19.56 -9.58
CA THR A 688 0.07 -18.36 -9.54
C THR A 688 0.55 -17.30 -10.52
N ASP A 689 -0.33 -16.39 -10.89
CA ASP A 689 -0.09 -15.37 -11.92
C ASP A 689 1.05 -14.38 -11.56
N GLY A 690 1.26 -14.11 -10.25
CA GLY A 690 2.38 -13.30 -9.79
C GLY A 690 3.78 -13.79 -10.22
N LEU A 691 3.93 -15.07 -10.60
CA LEU A 691 5.16 -15.58 -11.22
C LEU A 691 5.36 -15.04 -12.64
N LEU A 692 4.30 -14.85 -13.39
CA LEU A 692 4.32 -14.56 -14.82
C LEU A 692 4.10 -13.08 -15.14
N GLU A 693 3.23 -12.42 -14.40
CA GLU A 693 2.76 -11.07 -14.65
C GLU A 693 3.29 -10.07 -13.62
N ASP A 694 3.73 -8.91 -14.10
CA ASP A 694 4.03 -7.72 -13.32
C ASP A 694 3.84 -6.49 -14.21
N ARG A 695 4.03 -5.29 -13.66
CA ARG A 695 3.87 -4.00 -14.34
C ARG A 695 4.65 -3.90 -15.67
N ASP A 696 5.80 -4.57 -15.76
CA ASP A 696 6.73 -4.51 -16.89
C ASP A 696 6.72 -5.78 -17.77
N ARG A 697 5.91 -6.80 -17.41
CA ARG A 697 5.83 -8.07 -18.16
C ARG A 697 4.38 -8.56 -18.19
N ASP A 698 3.85 -8.79 -19.40
CA ASP A 698 2.55 -9.40 -19.59
C ASP A 698 2.57 -10.92 -19.40
N PHE A 699 1.40 -11.49 -19.17
CA PHE A 699 1.21 -12.92 -18.89
C PHE A 699 1.76 -13.81 -20.01
N ASP A 700 1.54 -13.47 -21.29
CA ASP A 700 1.97 -14.29 -22.43
C ASP A 700 3.50 -14.34 -22.57
N THR A 701 4.17 -13.21 -22.34
CA THR A 701 5.63 -13.12 -22.28
C THR A 701 6.18 -13.98 -21.13
N GLY A 702 5.51 -13.94 -19.95
CA GLY A 702 5.85 -14.76 -18.80
C GLY A 702 5.72 -16.25 -19.10
N LEU A 703 4.64 -16.68 -19.77
CA LEU A 703 4.46 -18.07 -20.22
C LEU A 703 5.58 -18.52 -21.18
N GLY A 704 5.98 -17.65 -22.10
CA GLY A 704 7.09 -17.94 -23.03
C GLY A 704 8.40 -18.21 -22.30
N LEU A 705 8.77 -17.38 -21.33
CA LEU A 705 9.98 -17.54 -20.50
C LEU A 705 9.90 -18.79 -19.63
N LEU A 706 8.73 -19.10 -19.06
CA LEU A 706 8.50 -20.30 -18.27
C LEU A 706 8.69 -21.55 -19.14
N ALA A 707 8.11 -21.59 -20.35
CA ALA A 707 8.26 -22.69 -21.27
C ALA A 707 9.73 -22.92 -21.69
N GLU A 708 10.46 -21.85 -22.01
CA GLU A 708 11.88 -21.91 -22.34
C GLU A 708 12.69 -22.48 -21.18
N THR A 709 12.45 -21.99 -19.96
CA THR A 709 13.17 -22.44 -18.76
C THR A 709 12.89 -23.91 -18.44
N LEU A 710 11.66 -24.36 -18.58
CA LEU A 710 11.23 -25.73 -18.28
C LEU A 710 11.65 -26.74 -19.35
N SER A 711 11.98 -26.32 -20.56
CA SER A 711 12.32 -27.21 -21.70
C SER A 711 13.59 -28.01 -21.53
N HIS A 712 14.34 -27.82 -20.44
CA HIS A 712 15.61 -28.50 -20.18
C HIS A 712 15.38 -29.80 -19.42
N PRO A 713 15.54 -30.99 -20.04
CA PRO A 713 15.32 -32.29 -19.38
C PRO A 713 16.41 -32.65 -18.37
N GLY A 714 16.11 -33.55 -17.46
CA GLY A 714 17.08 -34.14 -16.52
C GLY A 714 17.41 -33.36 -15.27
N ARG A 715 16.72 -32.24 -15.00
CA ARG A 715 16.84 -31.46 -13.74
C ARG A 715 15.91 -32.06 -12.69
N SER A 716 16.34 -32.05 -11.41
CA SER A 716 15.43 -32.36 -10.31
C SER A 716 14.37 -31.26 -10.15
N PRO A 717 13.20 -31.54 -9.52
CA PRO A 717 12.19 -30.50 -9.22
C PRO A 717 12.78 -29.29 -8.49
N GLU A 718 13.69 -29.53 -7.56
CA GLU A 718 14.36 -28.48 -6.79
C GLU A 718 15.21 -27.56 -7.67
N GLN A 719 15.97 -28.14 -8.60
CA GLN A 719 16.76 -27.37 -9.58
C GLN A 719 15.85 -26.60 -10.54
N ALA A 720 14.76 -27.21 -11.01
CA ALA A 720 13.80 -26.56 -11.88
C ALA A 720 13.13 -25.36 -11.20
N CYS A 721 12.75 -25.47 -9.90
CA CYS A 721 12.27 -24.34 -9.12
C CYS A 721 13.28 -23.19 -9.04
N ALA A 722 14.55 -23.52 -8.79
CA ALA A 722 15.61 -22.52 -8.70
C ALA A 722 15.82 -21.79 -10.04
N ASP A 723 15.83 -22.54 -11.15
CA ASP A 723 16.02 -21.99 -12.50
C ASP A 723 14.83 -21.12 -12.92
N VAL A 724 13.59 -21.54 -12.63
CA VAL A 724 12.38 -20.77 -12.90
C VAL A 724 12.43 -19.44 -12.15
N LEU A 725 12.77 -19.46 -10.86
CA LEU A 725 12.91 -18.22 -10.09
C LEU A 725 14.06 -17.34 -10.61
N ALA A 726 15.19 -17.91 -10.98
CA ALA A 726 16.31 -17.15 -11.53
C ALA A 726 15.95 -16.44 -12.85
N ALA A 727 15.08 -17.06 -13.67
CA ALA A 727 14.66 -16.52 -14.96
C ALA A 727 13.48 -15.52 -14.85
N LEU A 728 12.54 -15.75 -13.93
CA LEU A 728 11.26 -15.05 -13.90
C LEU A 728 11.08 -14.11 -12.70
N LEU A 729 11.89 -14.26 -11.62
CA LEU A 729 11.69 -13.47 -10.41
C LEU A 729 11.99 -12.00 -10.63
N PHE A 730 11.06 -11.13 -10.26
CA PHE A 730 11.26 -9.69 -10.22
C PHE A 730 12.06 -9.26 -8.98
N PRO A 731 12.82 -8.16 -9.04
CA PRO A 731 13.54 -7.63 -7.87
C PRO A 731 12.63 -7.26 -6.70
N ALA A 732 11.37 -6.91 -7.00
CA ALA A 732 10.34 -6.57 -6.02
C ALA A 732 8.98 -7.01 -6.58
N PRO A 733 8.56 -8.27 -6.37
CA PRO A 733 7.30 -8.76 -6.93
C PRO A 733 6.10 -7.96 -6.39
N SER A 734 5.19 -7.64 -7.31
CA SER A 734 3.98 -6.88 -7.00
C SER A 734 2.90 -7.75 -6.36
N ASP A 735 2.95 -9.06 -6.59
CA ASP A 735 2.03 -10.05 -6.04
C ASP A 735 2.77 -11.24 -5.44
N ASP A 736 2.07 -12.06 -4.68
CA ASP A 736 2.59 -13.30 -4.13
C ASP A 736 2.93 -14.28 -5.27
N ILE A 737 3.86 -15.17 -5.02
CA ILE A 737 4.25 -16.20 -5.97
C ILE A 737 4.19 -17.56 -5.29
N ALA A 738 3.31 -18.43 -5.76
CA ALA A 738 3.31 -19.85 -5.44
C ALA A 738 3.73 -20.65 -6.67
N LEU A 739 4.75 -21.48 -6.52
CA LEU A 739 5.26 -22.37 -7.56
C LEU A 739 5.37 -23.78 -6.98
N LEU A 740 4.71 -24.74 -7.62
CA LEU A 740 4.72 -26.17 -7.27
C LEU A 740 5.13 -26.98 -8.49
N ILE A 741 6.24 -27.68 -8.38
CA ILE A 741 6.76 -28.56 -9.45
C ILE A 741 6.70 -30.00 -8.95
N ALA A 742 6.02 -30.89 -9.71
CA ALA A 742 5.79 -32.26 -9.35
C ALA A 742 6.19 -33.21 -10.50
N ASP A 743 7.22 -34.02 -10.31
CA ASP A 743 7.61 -35.07 -11.23
C ASP A 743 6.79 -36.35 -10.94
N THR A 744 6.01 -36.80 -11.89
CA THR A 744 5.13 -37.96 -11.72
C THR A 744 5.91 -39.26 -11.70
N ARG A 745 5.54 -40.10 -10.75
CA ARG A 745 6.07 -41.48 -10.64
C ARG A 745 4.96 -42.49 -10.82
N ARG A 746 5.23 -43.56 -11.47
CA ARG A 746 4.31 -44.71 -11.56
C ARG A 746 4.57 -45.62 -10.36
N LEU A 747 3.48 -46.24 -9.89
CA LEU A 747 3.63 -47.36 -8.94
C LEU A 747 4.14 -48.57 -9.69
N GLU A 748 5.23 -49.17 -9.23
CA GLU A 748 5.86 -50.30 -9.87
C GLU A 748 4.88 -51.49 -9.97
N PRO A 749 4.85 -52.21 -11.09
CA PRO A 749 3.90 -53.34 -11.30
C PRO A 749 4.03 -54.44 -10.24
N ASP A 750 5.22 -54.67 -9.66
CA ASP A 750 5.45 -55.65 -8.59
C ASP A 750 4.78 -55.25 -7.26
N ARG A 751 4.35 -54.01 -7.13
CA ARG A 751 3.63 -53.42 -5.97
C ARG A 751 2.12 -53.44 -6.16
N ILE A 752 1.61 -53.92 -7.28
CA ILE A 752 0.19 -53.96 -7.64
C ILE A 752 -0.23 -55.44 -7.82
N ALA A 753 -1.31 -55.82 -7.18
CA ALA A 753 -1.97 -57.07 -7.41
C ALA A 753 -3.46 -56.85 -7.67
N GLU A 754 -3.99 -57.38 -8.75
CA GLU A 754 -5.38 -57.19 -9.17
C GLU A 754 -6.05 -58.49 -9.53
N TRP A 755 -7.31 -58.66 -9.15
CA TRP A 755 -8.12 -59.85 -9.46
C TRP A 755 -9.54 -59.43 -9.85
N GLU A 756 -10.09 -60.07 -10.91
CA GLU A 756 -11.51 -59.98 -11.20
C GLU A 756 -12.27 -61.04 -10.39
N VAL A 757 -13.37 -60.63 -9.80
CA VAL A 757 -14.16 -61.47 -8.88
C VAL A 757 -15.53 -61.74 -9.50
N PRO A 758 -15.87 -62.99 -9.86
CA PRO A 758 -17.22 -63.30 -10.26
C PRO A 758 -18.20 -63.10 -9.08
N PRO A 759 -19.48 -62.75 -9.33
CA PRO A 759 -20.47 -62.53 -8.27
C PRO A 759 -20.93 -63.88 -7.66
N ASP A 760 -19.96 -64.64 -7.13
CA ASP A 760 -20.13 -65.98 -6.53
C ASP A 760 -19.44 -65.96 -5.15
N PRO A 761 -20.16 -66.24 -4.05
CA PRO A 761 -19.60 -66.34 -2.71
C PRO A 761 -18.37 -67.29 -2.61
N ALA A 762 -18.28 -68.32 -3.44
CA ALA A 762 -17.12 -69.19 -3.48
C ALA A 762 -15.82 -68.46 -3.97
N ALA A 763 -15.96 -67.38 -4.70
CA ALA A 763 -14.82 -66.59 -5.16
C ALA A 763 -14.06 -65.88 -4.02
N VAL A 764 -14.73 -65.57 -2.92
CA VAL A 764 -14.12 -64.90 -1.73
C VAL A 764 -12.92 -65.67 -1.22
N SER A 765 -13.06 -66.99 -1.06
CA SER A 765 -11.99 -67.86 -0.57
C SER A 765 -10.78 -67.91 -1.54
N ARG A 766 -11.06 -67.91 -2.83
CA ARG A 766 -10.00 -67.94 -3.86
C ARG A 766 -9.19 -66.67 -3.89
N VAL A 767 -9.88 -65.53 -3.86
CA VAL A 767 -9.20 -64.21 -3.86
C VAL A 767 -8.49 -63.97 -2.55
N ARG A 768 -9.05 -64.35 -1.41
CA ARG A 768 -8.37 -64.34 -0.12
C ARG A 768 -7.04 -65.11 -0.15
N ASN A 769 -7.07 -66.36 -0.64
CA ASN A 769 -5.85 -67.17 -0.74
C ASN A 769 -4.82 -66.58 -1.70
N ALA A 770 -5.28 -66.00 -2.80
CA ALA A 770 -4.37 -65.30 -3.75
C ALA A 770 -3.79 -64.04 -3.09
N GLY A 771 -4.58 -63.28 -2.30
CA GLY A 771 -4.12 -62.15 -1.52
C GLY A 771 -3.09 -62.52 -0.48
N SER A 772 -3.32 -63.63 0.30
CA SER A 772 -2.35 -64.14 1.27
C SER A 772 -1.01 -64.56 0.60
N ALA A 773 -1.09 -65.22 -0.56
CA ALA A 773 0.11 -65.55 -1.32
C ALA A 773 0.89 -64.29 -1.79
N GLN A 774 0.17 -63.24 -2.18
CA GLN A 774 0.77 -61.98 -2.59
C GLN A 774 1.39 -61.24 -1.39
N LEU A 775 0.73 -61.24 -0.22
CA LEU A 775 1.28 -60.67 0.99
C LEU A 775 2.54 -61.35 1.46
N ALA A 776 2.58 -62.65 1.38
CA ALA A 776 3.78 -63.45 1.62
C ALA A 776 4.92 -63.09 0.66
N ALA A 777 4.62 -62.96 -0.65
CA ALA A 777 5.58 -62.51 -1.65
C ALA A 777 6.11 -61.11 -1.40
N TRP A 778 5.30 -60.21 -0.84
CA TRP A 778 5.70 -58.88 -0.44
C TRP A 778 6.41 -58.81 0.93
N GLY A 779 6.52 -59.93 1.66
CA GLY A 779 7.11 -59.97 3.00
C GLY A 779 6.22 -59.37 4.11
N LEU A 780 4.91 -59.29 3.86
CA LEU A 780 3.91 -58.66 4.76
C LEU A 780 3.11 -59.71 5.58
N GLY A 781 3.79 -60.79 6.06
CA GLY A 781 3.17 -61.85 6.85
C GLY A 781 2.50 -61.39 8.13
N ASP A 782 3.05 -60.36 8.79
CA ASP A 782 2.58 -59.86 10.08
C ASP A 782 1.17 -59.21 10.01
N ILE A 783 0.81 -58.64 8.86
CA ILE A 783 -0.49 -57.99 8.65
C ILE A 783 -1.44 -58.84 7.81
N ALA A 784 -1.01 -60.04 7.37
CA ALA A 784 -1.75 -60.88 6.46
C ALA A 784 -3.15 -61.24 7.02
N PHE A 785 -3.23 -61.64 8.28
CA PHE A 785 -4.53 -61.96 8.92
C PHE A 785 -5.54 -60.80 8.85
N THR A 786 -5.08 -59.60 9.18
CA THR A 786 -5.90 -58.38 9.18
C THR A 786 -6.33 -58.02 7.76
N ALA A 787 -5.42 -58.08 6.80
CA ALA A 787 -5.71 -57.80 5.41
C ALA A 787 -6.69 -58.83 4.81
N GLU A 788 -6.52 -60.13 5.13
CA GLU A 788 -7.46 -61.18 4.71
C GLU A 788 -8.88 -60.98 5.25
N LEU A 789 -9.00 -60.56 6.54
CA LEU A 789 -10.26 -60.22 7.15
C LEU A 789 -10.94 -59.08 6.40
N ILE A 790 -10.22 -57.97 6.20
CA ILE A 790 -10.72 -56.78 5.50
C ILE A 790 -11.15 -57.15 4.07
N LEU A 791 -10.31 -57.83 3.30
CA LEU A 791 -10.62 -58.26 1.94
C LEU A 791 -11.86 -59.14 1.91
N SER A 792 -11.96 -60.10 2.83
CA SER A 792 -13.14 -60.99 2.91
C SER A 792 -14.44 -60.21 3.14
N GLU A 793 -14.44 -59.24 4.03
CA GLU A 793 -15.60 -58.40 4.32
C GLU A 793 -15.95 -57.50 3.12
N LEU A 794 -14.94 -56.81 2.52
CA LEU A 794 -15.16 -55.94 1.38
C LEU A 794 -15.66 -56.69 0.14
N ILE A 795 -15.08 -57.88 -0.17
CA ILE A 795 -15.48 -58.71 -1.31
C ILE A 795 -16.90 -59.27 -1.07
N THR A 796 -17.17 -59.72 0.14
CA THR A 796 -18.51 -60.22 0.50
C THR A 796 -19.56 -59.15 0.34
N ASN A 797 -19.28 -57.93 0.76
CA ASN A 797 -20.15 -56.78 0.60
C ASN A 797 -20.38 -56.43 -0.87
N ALA A 798 -19.35 -56.45 -1.70
CA ALA A 798 -19.44 -56.20 -3.15
C ALA A 798 -20.29 -57.28 -3.84
N ILE A 799 -20.14 -58.55 -3.47
CA ILE A 799 -20.96 -59.66 -4.02
C ILE A 799 -22.42 -59.55 -3.59
N ARG A 800 -22.70 -59.17 -2.32
CA ARG A 800 -24.07 -59.11 -1.76
C ARG A 800 -24.81 -57.85 -2.18
N TYR A 801 -24.15 -56.74 -2.24
CA TYR A 801 -24.78 -55.40 -2.36
C TYR A 801 -24.29 -54.58 -3.54
N GLY A 802 -23.25 -55.03 -4.22
CA GLY A 802 -22.70 -54.39 -5.40
C GLY A 802 -23.19 -55.01 -6.70
N ASN A 803 -22.72 -54.50 -7.82
CA ASN A 803 -22.98 -55.02 -9.19
C ASN A 803 -21.68 -55.38 -9.91
N ALA A 804 -21.73 -56.34 -10.82
CA ALA A 804 -20.58 -56.65 -11.67
C ALA A 804 -20.25 -55.46 -12.61
N PRO A 805 -18.98 -55.30 -12.98
CA PRO A 805 -17.82 -56.10 -12.63
C PRO A 805 -17.29 -55.80 -11.21
N ILE A 806 -16.90 -56.85 -10.48
CA ILE A 806 -16.25 -56.72 -9.19
C ILE A 806 -14.75 -56.93 -9.39
N ARG A 807 -13.94 -56.00 -8.91
CA ARG A 807 -12.47 -56.11 -8.95
C ARG A 807 -11.90 -55.86 -7.57
N VAL A 808 -10.88 -56.61 -7.22
CA VAL A 808 -10.07 -56.48 -6.02
C VAL A 808 -8.69 -56.05 -6.43
N ARG A 809 -8.17 -55.00 -5.75
CA ARG A 809 -6.83 -54.52 -5.98
C ARG A 809 -6.13 -54.36 -4.62
N MET A 810 -4.89 -54.83 -4.57
CA MET A 810 -3.99 -54.59 -3.45
C MET A 810 -2.81 -53.79 -3.93
N LEU A 811 -2.44 -52.74 -3.19
CA LEU A 811 -1.31 -51.86 -3.50
C LEU A 811 -0.35 -51.86 -2.30
N ARG A 812 0.94 -52.05 -2.55
CA ARG A 812 2.00 -51.92 -1.57
C ARG A 812 2.69 -50.55 -1.81
N ASP A 813 2.27 -49.58 -1.04
CA ASP A 813 2.89 -48.28 -1.07
C ASP A 813 3.50 -47.96 0.31
N ARG A 814 3.17 -46.89 0.95
CA ARG A 814 3.51 -46.51 2.36
C ARG A 814 2.69 -47.33 3.36
N SER A 815 1.53 -47.72 2.95
CA SER A 815 0.61 -48.63 3.62
C SER A 815 0.24 -49.78 2.65
N LEU A 816 -0.34 -50.82 3.16
CA LEU A 816 -1.05 -51.78 2.34
C LEU A 816 -2.48 -51.25 2.08
N ILE A 817 -2.80 -51.00 0.84
CA ILE A 817 -4.11 -50.51 0.42
C ILE A 817 -4.89 -51.69 -0.20
N CYS A 818 -6.06 -51.97 0.36
CA CYS A 818 -7.00 -52.95 -0.12
C CYS A 818 -8.20 -52.23 -0.73
N GLU A 819 -8.45 -52.44 -2.03
CA GLU A 819 -9.56 -51.80 -2.75
C GLU A 819 -10.47 -52.86 -3.33
N VAL A 820 -11.78 -52.68 -3.21
CA VAL A 820 -12.79 -53.47 -3.88
C VAL A 820 -13.71 -52.54 -4.64
N SER A 821 -13.72 -52.69 -5.98
CA SER A 821 -14.61 -51.91 -6.84
C SER A 821 -15.81 -52.77 -7.29
N ASP A 822 -16.97 -52.15 -7.38
CA ASP A 822 -18.19 -52.72 -7.92
C ASP A 822 -19.00 -51.69 -8.74
N GLY A 823 -19.90 -52.15 -9.60
CA GLY A 823 -20.70 -51.31 -10.50
C GLY A 823 -21.94 -50.65 -9.86
N SER A 824 -22.03 -50.63 -8.52
CA SER A 824 -23.15 -49.99 -7.81
C SER A 824 -22.75 -48.60 -7.28
N SER A 825 -23.63 -47.63 -7.43
CA SER A 825 -23.47 -46.29 -6.83
C SER A 825 -24.10 -46.15 -5.44
N THR A 826 -24.61 -47.25 -4.85
CA THR A 826 -25.24 -47.18 -3.51
C THR A 826 -24.20 -47.00 -2.41
N SER A 827 -24.42 -45.98 -1.58
CA SER A 827 -23.54 -45.68 -0.43
C SER A 827 -23.56 -46.79 0.60
N PRO A 828 -22.39 -47.27 1.05
CA PRO A 828 -22.35 -48.22 2.16
C PRO A 828 -22.67 -47.49 3.49
N HIS A 829 -23.52 -48.09 4.31
CA HIS A 829 -23.89 -47.56 5.61
C HIS A 829 -23.29 -48.42 6.73
N LEU A 830 -22.56 -47.78 7.65
CA LEU A 830 -22.17 -48.37 8.92
C LEU A 830 -23.43 -48.62 9.76
N ARG A 831 -23.74 -49.92 10.05
CA ARG A 831 -24.79 -50.29 11.02
C ARG A 831 -24.15 -50.84 12.29
N TYR A 832 -24.57 -50.33 13.42
CA TYR A 832 -24.29 -50.97 14.69
C TYR A 832 -25.18 -52.24 14.78
N ALA A 833 -24.66 -53.40 14.43
CA ALA A 833 -25.37 -54.65 14.57
C ALA A 833 -25.40 -55.04 16.05
N ALA A 834 -26.58 -55.40 16.56
CA ALA A 834 -26.72 -56.00 17.89
C ALA A 834 -25.88 -57.27 18.00
N THR A 835 -25.50 -57.66 19.21
CA THR A 835 -24.67 -58.86 19.47
C THR A 835 -25.28 -60.19 18.95
N THR A 836 -26.57 -60.17 18.61
CA THR A 836 -27.35 -61.29 18.08
C THR A 836 -27.50 -61.33 16.56
N ASP A 837 -27.06 -60.29 15.81
CA ASP A 837 -27.25 -60.19 14.37
C ASP A 837 -26.11 -60.96 13.62
N GLU A 838 -26.43 -61.92 12.78
CA GLU A 838 -25.49 -62.65 11.94
C GLU A 838 -24.98 -61.85 10.72
N GLY A 839 -25.48 -60.60 10.51
CA GLY A 839 -25.12 -59.75 9.39
C GLY A 839 -24.94 -58.28 9.79
N GLY A 840 -24.09 -57.56 9.07
CA GLY A 840 -23.90 -56.10 9.21
C GLY A 840 -22.70 -55.65 10.03
N ARG A 841 -21.80 -56.55 10.48
CA ARG A 841 -20.57 -56.26 11.19
C ARG A 841 -19.36 -55.99 10.30
N GLY A 842 -19.46 -56.30 9.00
CA GLY A 842 -18.30 -56.26 8.08
C GLY A 842 -17.58 -54.90 8.00
N LEU A 843 -18.32 -53.85 7.74
CA LEU A 843 -17.72 -52.50 7.68
C LEU A 843 -17.27 -52.01 9.05
N PHE A 844 -17.91 -52.45 10.13
CA PHE A 844 -17.43 -52.12 11.51
C PHE A 844 -16.05 -52.78 11.75
N LEU A 845 -15.84 -54.03 11.33
CA LEU A 845 -14.54 -54.69 11.43
C LEU A 845 -13.49 -53.97 10.58
N VAL A 846 -13.85 -53.60 9.34
CA VAL A 846 -12.96 -52.78 8.50
C VAL A 846 -12.57 -51.48 9.24
N ALA A 847 -13.54 -50.77 9.78
CA ALA A 847 -13.27 -49.51 10.51
C ALA A 847 -12.43 -49.72 11.79
N GLN A 848 -12.50 -50.87 12.43
CA GLN A 848 -11.75 -51.21 13.63
C GLN A 848 -10.29 -51.56 13.34
N TYR A 849 -10.00 -52.20 12.19
CA TYR A 849 -8.68 -52.75 11.89
C TYR A 849 -7.90 -51.95 10.84
N ALA A 850 -8.56 -51.13 10.05
CA ALA A 850 -7.90 -50.24 9.11
C ALA A 850 -7.45 -48.97 9.81
N GLU A 851 -6.31 -48.43 9.45
CA GLU A 851 -5.86 -47.09 9.84
C GLU A 851 -6.79 -46.02 9.24
N ARG A 852 -7.15 -46.22 7.99
CA ARG A 852 -8.10 -45.39 7.23
C ARG A 852 -8.95 -46.28 6.34
N TRP A 853 -10.17 -45.90 6.13
CA TRP A 853 -11.05 -46.55 5.14
C TRP A 853 -12.07 -45.57 4.59
N GLY A 854 -12.63 -45.85 3.42
CA GLY A 854 -13.60 -44.98 2.81
C GLY A 854 -14.23 -45.56 1.54
N THR A 855 -15.03 -44.71 0.90
CA THR A 855 -15.69 -45.05 -0.36
C THR A 855 -15.43 -43.95 -1.36
N ARG A 856 -14.95 -44.35 -2.56
CA ARG A 856 -14.78 -43.42 -3.70
C ARG A 856 -15.82 -43.79 -4.76
N TYR A 857 -16.52 -42.80 -5.27
CA TYR A 857 -17.45 -42.97 -6.37
C TYR A 857 -16.72 -42.70 -7.71
N THR A 858 -17.01 -43.49 -8.70
CA THR A 858 -16.47 -43.40 -10.07
C THR A 858 -17.63 -43.38 -11.05
N GLN A 859 -17.38 -43.00 -12.30
CA GLN A 859 -18.43 -43.04 -13.35
C GLN A 859 -18.98 -44.47 -13.59
N ARG A 860 -18.31 -45.54 -13.14
CA ARG A 860 -18.66 -46.92 -13.36
C ARG A 860 -19.14 -47.67 -12.11
N GLY A 861 -19.31 -46.97 -10.99
CA GLY A 861 -19.71 -47.53 -9.71
C GLY A 861 -18.95 -46.94 -8.53
N LYS A 862 -18.57 -47.76 -7.55
CA LYS A 862 -17.82 -47.30 -6.38
C LYS A 862 -16.59 -48.18 -6.10
N VAL A 863 -15.65 -47.66 -5.39
CA VAL A 863 -14.49 -48.37 -4.81
C VAL A 863 -14.55 -48.19 -3.30
N ILE A 864 -14.62 -49.28 -2.54
CA ILE A 864 -14.42 -49.28 -1.11
C ILE A 864 -12.98 -49.66 -0.84
N TRP A 865 -12.29 -48.87 -0.06
CA TRP A 865 -10.88 -49.01 0.21
C TRP A 865 -10.57 -49.03 1.70
N ALA A 866 -9.50 -49.69 2.09
CA ALA A 866 -8.97 -49.74 3.43
C ALA A 866 -7.43 -49.71 3.39
N GLU A 867 -6.81 -48.96 4.27
CA GLU A 867 -5.36 -48.81 4.42
C GLU A 867 -4.91 -49.45 5.73
N LEU A 868 -3.82 -50.19 5.66
CA LEU A 868 -3.20 -50.88 6.78
C LEU A 868 -1.72 -50.44 6.89
N PRO A 869 -1.19 -50.11 8.09
CA PRO A 869 0.23 -49.83 8.24
C PRO A 869 1.08 -51.07 7.93
N LEU A 870 2.23 -50.86 7.28
CA LEU A 870 3.16 -51.95 6.89
C LEU A 870 3.89 -52.58 8.07
N THR A 871 4.02 -51.87 9.18
CA THR A 871 4.63 -52.35 10.42
C THR A 871 3.53 -52.65 11.43
N GLY A 872 3.53 -53.87 11.98
CA GLY A 872 2.43 -54.47 12.72
C GLY A 872 1.86 -53.66 13.86
N GLY A 873 0.56 -53.54 13.81
CA GLY A 873 -0.40 -53.14 14.86
C GLY A 873 -0.53 -51.68 15.11
N PRO A 874 -1.77 -51.15 15.37
CA PRO A 874 -1.92 -49.81 15.91
C PRO A 874 -1.16 -49.74 17.23
N GLU A 875 -0.33 -48.72 17.37
CA GLU A 875 0.23 -48.33 18.69
C GLU A 875 -0.94 -48.23 19.69
N PRO A 876 -0.88 -48.84 20.88
CA PRO A 876 -1.96 -48.71 21.83
C PRO A 876 -2.25 -47.24 22.03
N ALA A 877 -3.52 -46.84 21.91
CA ALA A 877 -3.95 -45.46 22.17
C ALA A 877 -3.26 -44.94 23.42
N PRO A 878 -2.68 -43.73 23.39
CA PRO A 878 -2.07 -43.15 24.59
C PRO A 878 -3.11 -43.24 25.74
N PRO A 879 -2.68 -43.59 26.97
CA PRO A 879 -3.58 -43.70 28.07
C PRO A 879 -4.43 -42.47 28.16
N GLU A 880 -5.75 -42.62 28.32
CA GLU A 880 -6.64 -41.49 28.54
C GLU A 880 -6.01 -40.58 29.59
N PRO A 881 -5.97 -39.27 29.36
CA PRO A 881 -5.44 -38.37 30.35
C PRO A 881 -6.21 -38.56 31.65
N ASP A 882 -5.48 -38.85 32.69
CA ASP A 882 -6.06 -39.02 34.05
C ASP A 882 -6.75 -37.72 34.43
N LEU A 883 -8.08 -37.71 34.28
CA LEU A 883 -8.93 -36.55 34.61
C LEU A 883 -8.81 -36.16 36.08
N ALA A 884 -8.35 -37.05 36.98
CA ALA A 884 -8.07 -36.75 38.36
C ALA A 884 -6.84 -35.86 38.55
N ALA A 885 -5.91 -35.82 37.59
CA ALA A 885 -4.74 -34.94 37.66
C ALA A 885 -5.03 -33.50 37.19
N LEU A 886 -6.20 -33.22 36.63
CA LEU A 886 -6.63 -31.88 36.20
C LEU A 886 -7.42 -31.11 37.27
N GLU A 887 -7.96 -31.81 38.28
CA GLU A 887 -8.64 -31.16 39.41
C GLU A 887 -7.66 -30.47 40.37
N ASP A 888 -6.38 -30.86 40.39
CA ASP A 888 -5.35 -30.23 41.22
C ASP A 888 -4.70 -28.98 40.60
N LEU A 889 -5.05 -28.59 39.37
CA LEU A 889 -4.53 -27.42 38.68
C LEU A 889 -5.47 -26.19 38.67
N GLY A 890 -6.57 -26.21 39.42
CA GLY A 890 -7.35 -25.03 39.78
C GLY A 890 -7.82 -24.19 38.60
N TRP A 891 -8.66 -24.76 37.69
CA TRP A 891 -9.43 -24.00 36.68
C TRP A 891 -10.88 -23.92 37.10
#